data_665c69859c752a87a995f2f9c786bc96
#
_entry.id   665c69859c752a87a995f2f9c786bc96
#
_cell.length_a   1.000
_cell.length_b   1.000
_cell.length_c   1.000
_cell.angle_alpha   90.00
_cell.angle_beta   90.00
_cell.angle_gamma   90.00
#
_symmetry.space_group_name_H-M   'P 1'
#
loop_
_entity.id
_entity.type
_entity.pdbx_description
1 polymer ?
#
loop_
_entity_poly.entity_id
_entity_poly.type
_entity_poly.pdbx_seq_one_letter_code
_entity_poly.pdbx_strand_id
1 'polypeptide(L)'
;MLHLLKKYIPENFSERFKFIGPGLLLAIAAAGESGISEALEIGAHFHFELMWVIALTLLFKFAFTNGIARYTLSTGKTIFEGLKMIPGPKNWTVYFVTIIFLLEMFAFGGMLLYGAIFIDYYLPGVYFERIIALLTLAVILFLLWKNSYERVEVVVIAIAICLFVGIAYCLLEFNLPLESIAEGFIPAVPTGSVLSIMALMGAVGSGLNLLLYSVWLNEKSHGEHGPDYFKKYIGSVNWDLVLAFFLVSVVTVLFLTLGVSGFVVSFIGHGEELTIDAMIVQVLYVLSNIPFGDSFFLVFGYLIMFGATVTGMDGRARAISSIIKSSSSTKLSDNQLYRILLLVFTVIIASAIFFGEPTAIIHSVAAMASIMFAMLGFMIIYIDLKLPDYSRGSRLWLLVMILGSAGFLFMALMMEGTFIIVGLPLIESLVLLIVPVYIFMRTDLFRKCITNRLEIADLIWVILIFGGISVYGAFRGIPVEGIVISAGHVGPMIAGIICGPLAGAMSGLIGGVYAFETAGENSLIFASGTVAAGIITGYLTYYWKAGLTYPKAVLMVIIAELVNFVLIPVLFFMDAAYITELIRRSFLPMLIANMTGIIIFIYFLKEGGYSITYRLSGRKAGNKSSYAEDNLKEKLPADKTEEIK
;
A
#
# COMPACT_ATOMS: atom_id res chain seq x y z
N MET A 1 35.25 1.77 -7.96
CA MET A 1 34.07 2.61 -7.80
C MET A 1 34.08 3.79 -8.76
N LEU A 2 35.08 4.68 -8.74
CA LEU A 2 35.18 5.85 -9.66
C LEU A 2 35.20 5.48 -11.16
N HIS A 3 35.81 4.39 -11.56
CA HIS A 3 35.86 3.94 -12.96
C HIS A 3 34.50 3.40 -13.47
N LEU A 4 33.65 2.88 -12.57
CA LEU A 4 32.28 2.46 -12.88
C LEU A 4 31.35 3.67 -13.05
N LEU A 5 31.57 4.73 -12.26
CA LEU A 5 30.81 5.97 -12.38
C LEU A 5 31.11 6.71 -13.71
N LYS A 6 32.37 6.69 -14.19
CA LYS A 6 32.73 7.31 -15.48
C LYS A 6 31.99 6.72 -16.69
N LYS A 7 31.62 5.46 -16.65
CA LYS A 7 30.87 4.79 -17.74
C LYS A 7 29.40 5.25 -17.84
N TYR A 8 28.89 5.90 -16.80
CA TYR A 8 27.48 6.30 -16.68
C TYR A 8 27.27 7.82 -16.72
N ILE A 9 28.33 8.62 -16.88
CA ILE A 9 28.23 10.08 -16.95
C ILE A 9 28.17 10.48 -18.44
N PRO A 10 27.10 11.18 -18.90
CA PRO A 10 27.01 11.69 -20.27
C PRO A 10 28.17 12.66 -20.57
N GLU A 11 28.73 12.58 -21.78
CA GLU A 11 29.86 13.44 -22.20
C GLU A 11 29.48 14.91 -22.33
N ASN A 12 28.21 15.21 -22.71
CA ASN A 12 27.73 16.58 -22.87
C ASN A 12 26.92 17.05 -21.65
N PHE A 13 27.33 18.17 -21.06
CA PHE A 13 26.69 18.77 -19.89
C PHE A 13 25.18 19.09 -20.11
N SER A 14 24.79 19.57 -21.28
CA SER A 14 23.40 19.88 -21.62
C SER A 14 22.49 18.65 -21.71
N GLU A 15 23.01 17.50 -22.12
CA GLU A 15 22.24 16.26 -22.19
C GLU A 15 21.96 15.65 -20.81
N ARG A 16 22.78 15.96 -19.80
CA ARG A 16 22.58 15.53 -18.41
C ARG A 16 21.29 16.08 -17.81
N PHE A 17 20.89 17.28 -18.22
CA PHE A 17 19.70 17.95 -17.69
C PHE A 17 18.41 17.61 -18.42
N LYS A 18 18.48 16.92 -19.57
CA LYS A 18 17.29 16.60 -20.36
C LYS A 18 16.26 15.76 -19.60
N PHE A 19 16.70 14.88 -18.70
CA PHE A 19 15.84 14.00 -17.91
C PHE A 19 15.70 14.42 -16.44
N ILE A 20 16.19 15.60 -16.05
CA ILE A 20 15.89 16.14 -14.72
C ILE A 20 14.39 16.48 -14.66
N GLY A 21 13.71 15.90 -13.69
CA GLY A 21 12.28 16.07 -13.48
C GLY A 21 11.70 14.86 -12.78
N PRO A 22 11.66 13.68 -13.42
CA PRO A 22 11.18 12.45 -12.78
C PRO A 22 11.85 12.15 -11.43
N GLY A 23 13.17 12.35 -11.33
CA GLY A 23 13.90 12.19 -10.08
C GLY A 23 13.55 13.24 -9.03
N LEU A 24 13.32 14.49 -9.43
CA LEU A 24 12.86 15.53 -8.49
C LEU A 24 11.46 15.24 -7.97
N LEU A 25 10.54 14.76 -8.83
CA LEU A 25 9.22 14.27 -8.41
C LEU A 25 9.36 13.15 -7.37
N LEU A 26 10.26 12.20 -7.62
CA LEU A 26 10.57 11.12 -6.69
C LEU A 26 11.14 11.65 -5.37
N ALA A 27 12.07 12.60 -5.42
CA ALA A 27 12.71 13.18 -4.23
C ALA A 27 11.70 13.93 -3.34
N ILE A 28 10.80 14.71 -3.93
CA ILE A 28 9.77 15.44 -3.19
C ILE A 28 8.75 14.47 -2.58
N ALA A 29 8.32 13.45 -3.34
CA ALA A 29 7.47 12.40 -2.81
C ALA A 29 8.12 11.69 -1.60
N ALA A 30 9.41 11.38 -1.70
CA ALA A 30 10.18 10.75 -0.65
C ALA A 30 10.36 11.64 0.59
N ALA A 31 10.63 12.92 0.39
CA ALA A 31 10.86 13.86 1.48
C ALA A 31 9.64 13.99 2.40
N GLY A 32 8.41 13.95 1.86
CA GLY A 32 7.18 13.99 2.65
C GLY A 32 6.94 12.73 3.47
N GLU A 33 7.17 11.56 2.89
CA GLU A 33 6.92 10.28 3.57
C GLU A 33 7.97 9.97 4.64
N SER A 34 9.23 10.23 4.36
CA SER A 34 10.36 9.79 5.21
C SER A 34 11.08 10.90 5.94
N GLY A 35 11.01 12.12 5.41
CA GLY A 35 11.91 13.16 5.83
C GLY A 35 11.52 13.77 7.17
N ILE A 36 10.26 14.06 7.39
CA ILE A 36 9.84 14.84 8.55
C ILE A 36 9.44 13.93 9.71
N SER A 37 8.40 13.08 9.54
CA SER A 37 7.87 12.31 10.67
C SER A 37 8.84 11.24 11.16
N GLU A 38 9.23 10.33 10.27
CA GLU A 38 10.05 9.17 10.64
C GLU A 38 11.46 9.57 11.10
N ALA A 39 12.12 10.49 10.36
CA ALA A 39 13.48 10.88 10.70
C ALA A 39 13.56 11.66 12.01
N LEU A 40 12.60 12.56 12.28
CA LEU A 40 12.51 13.28 13.55
C LEU A 40 12.32 12.33 14.73
N GLU A 41 11.35 11.41 14.63
CA GLU A 41 11.03 10.47 15.69
C GLU A 41 12.19 9.51 15.97
N ILE A 42 12.81 8.97 14.92
CA ILE A 42 13.96 8.07 15.06
C ILE A 42 15.16 8.82 15.66
N GLY A 43 15.40 10.05 15.22
CA GLY A 43 16.44 10.90 15.82
C GLY A 43 16.21 11.12 17.32
N ALA A 44 14.97 11.35 17.71
CA ALA A 44 14.59 11.54 19.10
C ALA A 44 14.79 10.29 19.97
N HIS A 45 14.45 9.11 19.46
CA HIS A 45 14.48 7.86 20.23
C HIS A 45 15.81 7.10 20.16
N PHE A 46 16.43 7.09 18.97
CA PHE A 46 17.61 6.25 18.67
C PHE A 46 18.82 7.07 18.22
N HIS A 47 18.76 8.40 18.29
CA HIS A 47 19.82 9.28 17.87
C HIS A 47 20.34 8.93 16.45
N PHE A 48 21.64 8.72 16.29
CA PHE A 48 22.25 8.34 15.00
C PHE A 48 22.41 6.83 14.83
N GLU A 49 22.02 6.00 15.81
CA GLU A 49 22.31 4.55 15.80
C GLU A 49 21.70 3.80 14.60
N LEU A 50 20.68 4.38 13.95
CA LEU A 50 20.01 3.77 12.78
C LEU A 50 20.46 4.37 11.43
N MET A 51 21.54 5.14 11.39
CA MET A 51 22.08 5.70 10.13
C MET A 51 22.45 4.63 9.10
N TRP A 52 22.95 3.48 9.55
CA TRP A 52 23.25 2.34 8.68
C TRP A 52 22.01 1.79 7.97
N VAL A 53 20.83 1.82 8.62
CA VAL A 53 19.54 1.42 8.01
C VAL A 53 19.17 2.37 6.88
N ILE A 54 19.31 3.69 7.11
CA ILE A 54 19.05 4.71 6.09
C ILE A 54 19.93 4.46 4.87
N ALA A 55 21.24 4.28 5.06
CA ALA A 55 22.19 4.07 3.98
C ALA A 55 21.89 2.80 3.16
N LEU A 56 21.62 1.68 3.84
CA LEU A 56 21.28 0.42 3.16
C LEU A 56 19.94 0.52 2.42
N THR A 57 18.94 1.13 3.03
CA THR A 57 17.63 1.31 2.41
C THR A 57 17.72 2.16 1.15
N LEU A 58 18.44 3.27 1.19
CA LEU A 58 18.67 4.13 0.02
C LEU A 58 19.41 3.38 -1.09
N LEU A 59 20.42 2.58 -0.75
CA LEU A 59 21.15 1.75 -1.72
C LEU A 59 20.23 0.73 -2.39
N PHE A 60 19.42 0.02 -1.62
CA PHE A 60 18.51 -1.00 -2.13
C PHE A 60 17.41 -0.39 -3.01
N LYS A 61 16.78 0.69 -2.55
CA LYS A 61 15.74 1.38 -3.31
C LYS A 61 16.28 2.07 -4.56
N PHE A 62 17.51 2.61 -4.52
CA PHE A 62 18.20 3.09 -5.71
C PHE A 62 18.37 1.96 -6.75
N ALA A 63 18.78 0.78 -6.32
CA ALA A 63 18.94 -0.37 -7.21
C ALA A 63 17.60 -0.80 -7.83
N PHE A 64 16.51 -0.84 -7.05
CA PHE A 64 15.18 -1.14 -7.55
C PHE A 64 14.70 -0.08 -8.55
N THR A 65 14.85 1.20 -8.21
CA THR A 65 14.43 2.30 -9.10
C THR A 65 15.24 2.31 -10.40
N ASN A 66 16.54 2.01 -10.33
CA ASN A 66 17.39 1.85 -11.51
C ASN A 66 16.92 0.68 -12.40
N GLY A 67 16.51 -0.45 -11.81
CA GLY A 67 15.89 -1.56 -12.54
C GLY A 67 14.60 -1.15 -13.25
N ILE A 68 13.74 -0.40 -12.58
CA ILE A 68 12.52 0.16 -13.13
C ILE A 68 12.83 1.12 -14.29
N ALA A 69 13.80 2.01 -14.11
CA ALA A 69 14.24 2.95 -15.16
C ALA A 69 14.74 2.24 -16.42
N ARG A 70 15.55 1.18 -16.25
CA ARG A 70 16.04 0.36 -17.37
C ARG A 70 14.90 -0.30 -18.12
N TYR A 71 13.91 -0.84 -17.40
CA TYR A 71 12.72 -1.40 -18.02
C TYR A 71 12.00 -0.35 -18.88
N THR A 72 11.72 0.82 -18.30
CA THR A 72 10.97 1.88 -18.99
C THR A 72 11.70 2.41 -20.21
N LEU A 73 13.00 2.73 -20.10
CA LEU A 73 13.79 3.21 -21.25
C LEU A 73 13.97 2.18 -22.37
N SER A 74 14.04 0.89 -22.04
CA SER A 74 14.24 -0.15 -23.05
C SER A 74 12.96 -0.53 -23.77
N THR A 75 11.80 -0.43 -23.10
CA THR A 75 10.50 -0.92 -23.60
C THR A 75 9.53 0.19 -23.99
N GLY A 76 9.75 1.43 -23.54
CA GLY A 76 8.77 2.54 -23.68
C GLY A 76 7.50 2.34 -22.85
N LYS A 77 7.53 1.44 -21.84
CA LYS A 77 6.39 1.05 -21.03
C LYS A 77 6.63 1.34 -19.56
N THR A 78 5.56 1.56 -18.82
CA THR A 78 5.65 1.67 -17.37
C THR A 78 5.90 0.31 -16.72
N ILE A 79 6.48 0.30 -15.52
CA ILE A 79 6.76 -0.94 -14.78
C ILE A 79 5.49 -1.77 -14.53
N PHE A 80 4.30 -1.15 -14.51
CA PHE A 80 3.03 -1.84 -14.33
C PHE A 80 2.72 -2.82 -15.48
N GLU A 81 3.20 -2.56 -16.68
CA GLU A 81 3.13 -3.53 -17.77
C GLU A 81 4.12 -4.66 -17.60
N GLY A 82 5.30 -4.36 -17.04
CA GLY A 82 6.27 -5.38 -16.64
C GLY A 82 5.73 -6.31 -15.56
N LEU A 83 5.05 -5.78 -14.56
CA LEU A 83 4.42 -6.56 -13.51
C LEU A 83 3.41 -7.59 -14.02
N LYS A 84 2.73 -7.33 -15.15
CA LYS A 84 1.83 -8.31 -15.79
C LYS A 84 2.55 -9.54 -16.32
N MET A 85 3.87 -9.49 -16.49
CA MET A 85 4.69 -10.64 -16.94
C MET A 85 4.95 -11.65 -15.81
N ILE A 86 4.67 -11.28 -14.55
CA ILE A 86 4.88 -12.14 -13.39
C ILE A 86 3.93 -13.33 -13.46
N PRO A 87 4.44 -14.58 -13.29
CA PRO A 87 3.59 -15.76 -13.29
C PRO A 87 2.51 -15.71 -12.21
N GLY A 88 1.33 -16.18 -12.56
CA GLY A 88 0.19 -16.22 -11.62
C GLY A 88 -1.14 -15.95 -12.32
N PRO A 89 -2.20 -15.61 -11.57
CA PRO A 89 -3.46 -15.15 -12.13
C PRO A 89 -3.27 -13.93 -13.01
N LYS A 90 -4.08 -13.78 -14.05
CA LYS A 90 -3.94 -12.67 -15.00
C LYS A 90 -4.00 -11.32 -14.30
N ASN A 91 -2.98 -10.50 -14.50
CA ASN A 91 -2.87 -9.15 -13.95
C ASN A 91 -2.92 -9.04 -12.41
N TRP A 92 -2.73 -10.14 -11.66
CA TRP A 92 -2.87 -10.13 -10.20
C TRP A 92 -1.94 -9.12 -9.53
N THR A 93 -0.71 -8.98 -10.03
CA THR A 93 0.30 -8.07 -9.50
C THR A 93 -0.10 -6.60 -9.60
N VAL A 94 -0.67 -6.20 -10.75
CA VAL A 94 -1.09 -4.79 -10.93
C VAL A 94 -2.35 -4.46 -10.12
N TYR A 95 -3.26 -5.42 -9.94
CA TYR A 95 -4.41 -5.22 -9.04
C TYR A 95 -3.97 -5.15 -7.59
N PHE A 96 -3.03 -5.99 -7.19
CA PHE A 96 -2.41 -5.94 -5.89
C PHE A 96 -1.77 -4.58 -5.62
N VAL A 97 -0.93 -4.07 -6.52
CA VAL A 97 -0.33 -2.73 -6.41
C VAL A 97 -1.40 -1.62 -6.40
N THR A 98 -2.47 -1.77 -7.18
CA THR A 98 -3.57 -0.79 -7.19
C THR A 98 -4.27 -0.71 -5.83
N ILE A 99 -4.53 -1.85 -5.18
CA ILE A 99 -5.13 -1.88 -3.83
C ILE A 99 -4.21 -1.18 -2.83
N ILE A 100 -2.91 -1.46 -2.89
CA ILE A 100 -1.93 -0.82 -2.00
C ILE A 100 -1.90 0.69 -2.23
N PHE A 101 -1.88 1.15 -3.48
CA PHE A 101 -1.94 2.58 -3.79
C PHE A 101 -3.19 3.27 -3.24
N LEU A 102 -4.32 2.59 -3.22
CA LEU A 102 -5.54 3.11 -2.60
C LEU A 102 -5.42 3.19 -1.08
N LEU A 103 -4.79 2.20 -0.45
CA LEU A 103 -4.52 2.22 1.00
C LEU A 103 -3.52 3.31 1.38
N GLU A 104 -2.48 3.53 0.58
CA GLU A 104 -1.53 4.63 0.81
C GLU A 104 -2.18 6.03 0.74
N MET A 105 -3.35 6.18 0.11
CA MET A 105 -4.07 7.45 0.11
C MET A 105 -4.44 7.94 1.53
N PHE A 106 -4.60 7.03 2.48
CA PHE A 106 -4.82 7.41 3.88
C PHE A 106 -3.61 8.15 4.48
N ALA A 107 -2.37 7.76 4.12
CA ALA A 107 -1.16 8.44 4.58
C ALA A 107 -1.10 9.90 4.13
N PHE A 108 -1.60 10.22 2.94
CA PHE A 108 -1.66 11.61 2.47
C PHE A 108 -2.62 12.47 3.30
N GLY A 109 -3.65 11.87 3.91
CA GLY A 109 -4.48 12.56 4.90
C GLY A 109 -3.69 12.95 6.14
N GLY A 110 -2.87 12.03 6.66
CA GLY A 110 -1.93 12.30 7.74
C GLY A 110 -0.91 13.37 7.37
N MET A 111 -0.32 13.29 6.17
CA MET A 111 0.64 14.31 5.67
C MET A 111 0.02 15.70 5.56
N LEU A 112 -1.22 15.81 5.08
CA LEU A 112 -1.91 17.11 5.00
C LEU A 112 -2.26 17.67 6.38
N LEU A 113 -2.59 16.82 7.35
CA LEU A 113 -2.74 17.25 8.74
C LEU A 113 -1.43 17.76 9.32
N TYR A 114 -0.32 17.04 9.09
CA TYR A 114 1.02 17.49 9.45
C TYR A 114 1.36 18.85 8.83
N GLY A 115 1.11 18.99 7.53
CA GLY A 115 1.30 20.26 6.84
C GLY A 115 0.45 21.38 7.41
N ALA A 116 -0.79 21.07 7.82
CA ALA A 116 -1.70 22.05 8.41
C ALA A 116 -1.21 22.56 9.76
N ILE A 117 -0.61 21.71 10.60
CA ILE A 117 -0.04 22.08 11.90
C ILE A 117 1.08 23.12 11.70
N PHE A 118 1.92 22.98 10.68
CA PHE A 118 2.95 23.99 10.36
C PHE A 118 2.36 25.38 10.06
N ILE A 119 1.18 25.44 9.42
CA ILE A 119 0.49 26.72 9.14
C ILE A 119 -0.24 27.24 10.38
N ASP A 120 -0.87 26.35 11.14
CA ASP A 120 -1.64 26.72 12.36
C ASP A 120 -0.77 27.41 13.38
N TYR A 121 0.52 27.07 13.43
CA TYR A 121 1.50 27.74 14.28
C TYR A 121 1.61 29.26 14.03
N TYR A 122 1.36 29.73 12.80
CA TYR A 122 1.30 31.17 12.47
C TYR A 122 -0.04 31.82 12.81
N LEU A 123 -1.07 31.03 13.14
CA LEU A 123 -2.44 31.49 13.40
C LEU A 123 -2.87 31.11 14.83
N PRO A 124 -2.18 31.56 15.89
CA PRO A 124 -2.41 31.08 17.24
C PRO A 124 -3.85 31.35 17.71
N GLY A 125 -4.49 30.31 18.24
CA GLY A 125 -5.81 30.39 18.87
C GLY A 125 -6.98 29.87 18.04
N VAL A 126 -6.72 29.26 16.90
CA VAL A 126 -7.77 28.73 16.05
C VAL A 126 -7.40 27.31 15.64
N TYR A 127 -8.02 26.31 16.23
CA TYR A 127 -7.83 24.89 15.89
C TYR A 127 -8.40 24.58 14.51
N PHE A 128 -7.77 25.11 13.45
CA PHE A 128 -8.23 24.93 12.07
C PHE A 128 -7.42 23.92 11.25
N GLU A 129 -6.61 23.10 11.87
CA GLU A 129 -5.75 22.12 11.18
C GLU A 129 -6.50 21.32 10.12
N ARG A 130 -7.66 20.77 10.47
CA ARG A 130 -8.50 19.98 9.53
C ARG A 130 -9.05 20.84 8.40
N ILE A 131 -9.41 22.10 8.68
CA ILE A 131 -9.89 23.03 7.65
C ILE A 131 -8.75 23.41 6.71
N ILE A 132 -7.56 23.71 7.25
CA ILE A 132 -6.36 24.01 6.46
C ILE A 132 -6.00 22.81 5.60
N ALA A 133 -6.00 21.59 6.15
CA ALA A 133 -5.75 20.36 5.41
C ALA A 133 -6.75 20.15 4.26
N LEU A 134 -8.04 20.38 4.49
CA LEU A 134 -9.08 20.27 3.45
C LEU A 134 -8.96 21.36 2.38
N LEU A 135 -8.63 22.60 2.77
CA LEU A 135 -8.38 23.67 1.80
C LEU A 135 -7.15 23.36 0.95
N THR A 136 -6.09 22.85 1.57
CA THR A 136 -4.89 22.39 0.85
C THR A 136 -5.23 21.28 -0.13
N LEU A 137 -6.03 20.28 0.29
CA LEU A 137 -6.51 19.21 -0.60
C LEU A 137 -7.32 19.75 -1.78
N ALA A 138 -8.19 20.75 -1.55
CA ALA A 138 -8.94 21.40 -2.63
C ALA A 138 -8.03 22.14 -3.62
N VAL A 139 -6.98 22.83 -3.13
CA VAL A 139 -5.97 23.47 -3.97
C VAL A 139 -5.22 22.43 -4.81
N ILE A 140 -4.83 21.31 -4.21
CA ILE A 140 -4.16 20.20 -4.92
C ILE A 140 -5.07 19.62 -6.00
N LEU A 141 -6.33 19.35 -5.68
CA LEU A 141 -7.31 18.88 -6.66
C LEU A 141 -7.47 19.85 -7.84
N PHE A 142 -7.55 21.15 -7.57
CA PHE A 142 -7.64 22.18 -8.59
C PHE A 142 -6.38 22.22 -9.48
N LEU A 143 -5.19 22.12 -8.88
CA LEU A 143 -3.91 22.08 -9.59
C LEU A 143 -3.85 20.88 -10.54
N LEU A 144 -4.25 19.70 -10.08
CA LEU A 144 -4.16 18.44 -10.82
C LEU A 144 -5.27 18.26 -11.85
N TRP A 145 -6.38 19.01 -11.75
CA TRP A 145 -7.60 18.83 -12.57
C TRP A 145 -7.36 18.84 -14.08
N LYS A 146 -6.35 19.57 -14.53
CA LYS A 146 -6.04 19.69 -15.97
C LYS A 146 -5.22 18.54 -16.54
N ASN A 147 -4.76 17.59 -15.70
CA ASN A 147 -3.94 16.43 -16.09
C ASN A 147 -2.71 16.86 -16.95
N SER A 148 -1.95 17.85 -16.48
CA SER A 148 -0.74 18.33 -17.16
C SER A 148 0.49 17.96 -16.37
N TYR A 149 1.29 17.02 -16.89
CA TYR A 149 2.58 16.64 -16.33
C TYR A 149 3.52 17.84 -16.16
N GLU A 150 3.62 18.69 -17.19
CA GLU A 150 4.49 19.87 -17.19
C GLU A 150 4.19 20.84 -16.04
N ARG A 151 2.90 21.00 -15.66
CA ARG A 151 2.53 21.86 -14.52
C ARG A 151 2.96 21.28 -13.21
N VAL A 152 2.76 19.98 -13.02
CA VAL A 152 3.18 19.27 -11.81
C VAL A 152 4.71 19.35 -11.71
N GLU A 153 5.42 19.11 -12.81
CA GLU A 153 6.88 19.22 -12.88
C GLU A 153 7.38 20.62 -12.48
N VAL A 154 6.78 21.70 -13.00
CA VAL A 154 7.17 23.08 -12.67
C VAL A 154 6.94 23.39 -11.19
N VAL A 155 5.78 23.00 -10.63
CA VAL A 155 5.50 23.22 -9.20
C VAL A 155 6.49 22.46 -8.33
N VAL A 156 6.78 21.20 -8.67
CA VAL A 156 7.73 20.38 -7.92
C VAL A 156 9.16 20.88 -8.02
N ILE A 157 9.59 21.35 -9.20
CA ILE A 157 10.90 21.98 -9.38
C ILE A 157 11.01 23.24 -8.51
N ALA A 158 9.97 24.07 -8.45
CA ALA A 158 9.96 25.25 -7.59
C ALA A 158 10.12 24.88 -6.10
N ILE A 159 9.38 23.87 -5.64
CA ILE A 159 9.49 23.32 -4.28
C ILE A 159 10.89 22.77 -4.05
N ALA A 160 11.44 21.99 -4.99
CA ALA A 160 12.78 21.42 -4.86
C ALA A 160 13.87 22.50 -4.77
N ILE A 161 13.75 23.59 -5.53
CA ILE A 161 14.68 24.73 -5.44
C ILE A 161 14.57 25.40 -4.06
N CYS A 162 13.35 25.66 -3.58
CA CYS A 162 13.15 26.21 -2.23
C CYS A 162 13.78 25.31 -1.18
N LEU A 163 13.54 24.00 -1.24
CA LEU A 163 14.13 23.02 -0.33
C LEU A 163 15.65 23.02 -0.39
N PHE A 164 16.22 23.07 -1.59
CA PHE A 164 17.68 23.10 -1.77
C PHE A 164 18.30 24.34 -1.12
N VAL A 165 17.67 25.51 -1.30
CA VAL A 165 18.12 26.77 -0.67
C VAL A 165 18.00 26.67 0.85
N GLY A 166 16.89 26.16 1.37
CA GLY A 166 16.69 25.99 2.82
C GLY A 166 17.65 24.98 3.44
N ILE A 167 17.89 23.86 2.78
CA ILE A 167 18.88 22.87 3.19
C ILE A 167 20.28 23.49 3.23
N ALA A 168 20.68 24.19 2.17
CA ALA A 168 21.97 24.85 2.12
C ALA A 168 22.13 25.87 3.25
N TYR A 169 21.10 26.67 3.54
CA TYR A 169 21.07 27.59 4.66
C TYR A 169 21.23 26.85 6.01
N CYS A 170 20.43 25.80 6.25
CA CYS A 170 20.55 25.03 7.48
C CYS A 170 21.94 24.39 7.66
N LEU A 171 22.54 23.88 6.58
CA LEU A 171 23.89 23.29 6.62
C LEU A 171 24.98 24.28 6.96
N LEU A 172 24.81 25.58 6.60
CA LEU A 172 25.77 26.63 6.93
C LEU A 172 25.68 27.06 8.40
N GLU A 173 24.49 27.03 8.97
CA GLU A 173 24.23 27.47 10.35
C GLU A 173 24.29 26.34 11.38
N PHE A 174 24.05 25.09 10.95
CA PHE A 174 24.02 23.93 11.82
C PHE A 174 25.40 23.26 11.92
N ASN A 175 25.94 23.15 13.12
CA ASN A 175 27.11 22.31 13.38
C ASN A 175 26.71 20.85 13.39
N LEU A 176 26.77 20.17 12.23
CA LEU A 176 26.48 18.76 12.14
C LEU A 176 27.48 17.94 12.95
N PRO A 177 27.05 17.04 13.84
CA PRO A 177 27.93 16.17 14.63
C PRO A 177 28.44 15.02 13.75
N LEU A 178 29.40 15.33 12.86
CA LEU A 178 29.90 14.36 11.86
C LEU A 178 30.49 13.10 12.47
N GLU A 179 31.07 13.16 13.66
CA GLU A 179 31.61 12.01 14.39
C GLU A 179 30.49 11.05 14.80
N SER A 180 29.44 11.56 15.45
CA SER A 180 28.27 10.75 15.86
C SER A 180 27.50 10.20 14.66
N ILE A 181 27.40 10.97 13.56
CA ILE A 181 26.82 10.50 12.30
C ILE A 181 27.64 9.33 11.74
N ALA A 182 28.99 9.44 11.78
CA ALA A 182 29.87 8.39 11.28
C ALA A 182 29.79 7.11 12.13
N GLU A 183 29.70 7.22 13.45
CA GLU A 183 29.49 6.10 14.36
C GLU A 183 28.18 5.37 14.07
N GLY A 184 27.12 6.08 13.71
CA GLY A 184 25.81 5.52 13.35
C GLY A 184 25.78 4.64 12.11
N PHE A 185 26.85 4.61 11.31
CA PHE A 185 27.00 3.64 10.21
C PHE A 185 27.46 2.24 10.68
N ILE A 186 27.85 2.08 11.93
CA ILE A 186 28.16 0.79 12.51
C ILE A 186 26.83 0.07 12.83
N PRO A 187 26.53 -1.09 12.21
CA PRO A 187 25.25 -1.75 12.39
C PRO A 187 24.99 -2.14 13.85
N ALA A 188 23.95 -1.58 14.43
CA ALA A 188 23.45 -1.91 15.76
C ALA A 188 21.90 -1.98 15.68
N VAL A 189 21.31 -2.87 16.49
CA VAL A 189 19.84 -2.97 16.62
C VAL A 189 19.49 -2.70 18.09
N PRO A 190 19.17 -1.45 18.43
CA PRO A 190 18.78 -1.09 19.79
C PRO A 190 17.53 -1.85 20.24
N THR A 191 17.40 -2.09 21.52
CA THR A 191 16.23 -2.78 22.08
C THR A 191 14.97 -1.96 21.77
N GLY A 192 13.94 -2.61 21.20
CA GLY A 192 12.69 -1.97 20.83
C GLY A 192 12.70 -1.26 19.46
N SER A 193 13.83 -1.22 18.75
CA SER A 193 13.95 -0.48 17.48
C SER A 193 13.40 -1.19 16.24
N VAL A 194 12.98 -2.45 16.34
CA VAL A 194 12.58 -3.26 15.16
C VAL A 194 11.47 -2.59 14.35
N LEU A 195 10.45 -2.07 15.02
CA LEU A 195 9.34 -1.37 14.36
C LEU A 195 9.81 -0.09 13.66
N SER A 196 10.61 0.72 14.36
CA SER A 196 11.18 1.95 13.81
C SER A 196 12.12 1.67 12.64
N ILE A 197 12.92 0.59 12.69
CA ILE A 197 13.73 0.14 11.55
C ILE A 197 12.84 -0.18 10.35
N MET A 198 11.72 -0.86 10.55
CA MET A 198 10.80 -1.20 9.47
C MET A 198 10.10 0.02 8.90
N ALA A 199 9.60 0.94 9.75
CA ALA A 199 9.02 2.18 9.31
C ALA A 199 10.04 2.99 8.49
N LEU A 200 11.27 3.11 8.98
CA LEU A 200 12.38 3.76 8.28
C LEU A 200 12.68 3.09 6.93
N MET A 201 12.77 1.75 6.90
CA MET A 201 12.99 1.01 5.65
C MET A 201 11.83 1.18 4.66
N GLY A 202 10.61 1.26 5.15
CA GLY A 202 9.43 1.51 4.31
C GLY A 202 9.41 2.92 3.74
N ALA A 203 9.61 3.93 4.58
CA ALA A 203 9.48 5.34 4.25
C ALA A 203 10.69 5.90 3.49
N VAL A 204 11.92 5.74 4.01
CA VAL A 204 13.13 6.34 3.42
C VAL A 204 13.32 5.91 1.97
N GLY A 205 13.63 6.86 1.11
CA GLY A 205 13.85 6.63 -0.32
C GLY A 205 12.56 6.42 -1.11
N SER A 206 11.47 7.08 -0.69
CA SER A 206 10.24 7.28 -1.48
C SER A 206 9.13 6.24 -1.33
N GLY A 207 9.13 5.37 -0.32
CA GLY A 207 8.04 4.41 -0.19
C GLY A 207 7.78 3.67 -1.50
N LEU A 208 6.53 3.38 -1.82
CA LEU A 208 6.15 2.74 -3.09
C LEU A 208 6.13 3.73 -4.29
N ASN A 209 6.40 5.03 -4.07
CA ASN A 209 6.49 6.01 -5.16
C ASN A 209 7.60 5.69 -6.17
N LEU A 210 8.58 4.84 -5.80
CA LEU A 210 9.61 4.38 -6.76
C LEU A 210 9.01 3.70 -8.00
N LEU A 211 7.83 3.07 -7.90
CA LEU A 211 7.12 2.52 -9.05
C LEU A 211 6.60 3.63 -9.97
N LEU A 212 6.23 4.78 -9.39
CA LEU A 212 5.74 5.95 -10.12
C LEU A 212 6.84 6.60 -10.96
N TYR A 213 8.11 6.40 -10.60
CA TYR A 213 9.23 6.86 -11.41
C TYR A 213 9.11 6.38 -12.87
N SER A 214 8.62 5.15 -13.09
CA SER A 214 8.37 4.66 -14.45
C SER A 214 7.30 5.44 -15.21
N VAL A 215 6.31 5.99 -14.51
CA VAL A 215 5.25 6.80 -15.12
C VAL A 215 5.81 8.16 -15.54
N TRP A 216 6.49 8.84 -14.62
CA TRP A 216 7.07 10.15 -14.90
C TRP A 216 8.19 10.08 -15.97
N LEU A 217 9.02 9.03 -15.93
CA LEU A 217 10.03 8.79 -16.95
C LEU A 217 9.41 8.51 -18.33
N ASN A 218 8.30 7.76 -18.37
CA ASN A 218 7.58 7.48 -19.62
C ASN A 218 6.93 8.73 -20.20
N GLU A 219 6.35 9.59 -19.36
CA GLU A 219 5.84 10.90 -19.79
C GLU A 219 6.95 11.78 -20.36
N LYS A 220 8.11 11.85 -19.67
CA LYS A 220 9.28 12.64 -20.09
C LYS A 220 9.93 12.13 -21.37
N SER A 221 9.93 10.81 -21.59
CA SER A 221 10.47 10.17 -22.79
C SER A 221 9.48 10.11 -23.96
N HIS A 222 8.21 10.50 -23.73
CA HIS A 222 7.11 10.35 -24.70
C HIS A 222 6.96 8.93 -25.25
N GLY A 223 7.34 7.91 -24.45
CA GLY A 223 7.31 6.50 -24.83
C GLY A 223 8.39 6.11 -25.84
N GLU A 224 9.36 6.97 -26.14
CA GLU A 224 10.51 6.61 -26.99
C GLU A 224 11.35 5.53 -26.32
N HIS A 225 11.81 4.55 -27.09
CA HIS A 225 12.53 3.38 -26.60
C HIS A 225 13.44 2.75 -27.68
N GLY A 226 14.15 1.71 -27.29
CA GLY A 226 15.02 0.93 -28.17
C GLY A 226 16.50 1.02 -27.80
N PRO A 227 17.37 0.21 -28.45
CA PRO A 227 18.77 0.09 -28.05
C PRO A 227 19.56 1.38 -28.12
N ASP A 228 19.37 2.17 -29.17
CA ASP A 228 20.10 3.42 -29.37
C ASP A 228 19.59 4.51 -28.43
N TYR A 229 18.28 4.59 -28.23
CA TYR A 229 17.67 5.50 -27.26
C TYR A 229 18.14 5.18 -25.84
N PHE A 230 18.10 3.91 -25.47
CA PHE A 230 18.58 3.43 -24.17
C PHE A 230 20.04 3.83 -23.93
N LYS A 231 20.95 3.49 -24.87
CA LYS A 231 22.39 3.80 -24.74
C LYS A 231 22.65 5.30 -24.61
N LYS A 232 21.87 6.11 -25.35
CA LYS A 232 22.01 7.56 -25.35
C LYS A 232 21.60 8.20 -24.01
N TYR A 233 20.51 7.72 -23.39
CA TYR A 233 19.88 8.44 -22.27
C TYR A 233 20.01 7.75 -20.91
N ILE A 234 20.45 6.50 -20.82
CA ILE A 234 20.60 5.80 -19.53
C ILE A 234 21.54 6.54 -18.57
N GLY A 235 22.58 7.20 -19.08
CA GLY A 235 23.48 8.02 -18.28
C GLY A 235 22.80 9.24 -17.66
N SER A 236 21.94 9.93 -18.41
CA SER A 236 21.17 11.07 -17.93
C SER A 236 20.14 10.66 -16.87
N VAL A 237 19.45 9.53 -17.10
CA VAL A 237 18.49 8.96 -16.15
C VAL A 237 19.17 8.50 -14.86
N ASN A 238 20.33 7.86 -14.95
CA ASN A 238 21.10 7.52 -13.76
C ASN A 238 21.55 8.75 -12.96
N TRP A 239 21.89 9.83 -13.65
CA TRP A 239 22.25 11.10 -13.00
C TRP A 239 21.04 11.73 -12.29
N ASP A 240 19.86 11.73 -12.91
CA ASP A 240 18.60 12.18 -12.31
C ASP A 240 18.28 11.39 -11.02
N LEU A 241 18.46 10.06 -11.06
CA LEU A 241 18.28 9.22 -9.87
C LEU A 241 19.31 9.49 -8.78
N VAL A 242 20.60 9.67 -9.13
CA VAL A 242 21.64 10.00 -8.15
C VAL A 242 21.31 11.32 -7.46
N LEU A 243 20.88 12.34 -8.22
CA LEU A 243 20.48 13.63 -7.66
C LEU A 243 19.27 13.47 -6.72
N ALA A 244 18.26 12.71 -7.13
CA ALA A 244 17.07 12.44 -6.33
C ALA A 244 17.41 11.78 -4.99
N PHE A 245 18.15 10.69 -5.01
CA PHE A 245 18.53 9.96 -3.80
C PHE A 245 19.50 10.74 -2.92
N PHE A 246 20.36 11.57 -3.50
CA PHE A 246 21.21 12.50 -2.76
C PHE A 246 20.37 13.54 -1.98
N LEU A 247 19.39 14.17 -2.65
CA LEU A 247 18.49 15.14 -2.00
C LEU A 247 17.72 14.49 -0.85
N VAL A 248 17.16 13.30 -1.08
CA VAL A 248 16.45 12.53 -0.04
C VAL A 248 17.38 12.24 1.14
N SER A 249 18.62 11.80 0.88
CA SER A 249 19.60 11.51 1.93
C SER A 249 19.86 12.73 2.80
N VAL A 250 20.08 13.88 2.19
CA VAL A 250 20.37 15.13 2.90
C VAL A 250 19.19 15.58 3.74
N VAL A 251 17.95 15.53 3.17
CA VAL A 251 16.72 15.85 3.91
C VAL A 251 16.55 14.93 5.11
N THR A 252 16.68 13.62 4.91
CA THR A 252 16.52 12.63 5.99
C THR A 252 17.54 12.85 7.11
N VAL A 253 18.82 13.08 6.79
CA VAL A 253 19.87 13.33 7.80
C VAL A 253 19.63 14.62 8.56
N LEU A 254 19.17 15.69 7.88
CA LEU A 254 18.83 16.95 8.55
C LEU A 254 17.70 16.79 9.56
N PHE A 255 16.60 16.17 9.18
CA PHE A 255 15.47 15.96 10.08
C PHE A 255 15.81 14.99 11.22
N LEU A 256 16.63 13.98 10.95
CA LEU A 256 17.14 13.08 11.99
C LEU A 256 18.01 13.88 12.98
N THR A 257 18.90 14.76 12.50
CA THR A 257 19.74 15.61 13.35
C THR A 257 18.89 16.57 14.21
N LEU A 258 17.82 17.12 13.66
CA LEU A 258 16.87 17.93 14.41
C LEU A 258 16.19 17.11 15.51
N GLY A 259 15.84 15.85 15.23
CA GLY A 259 15.28 14.93 16.22
C GLY A 259 16.25 14.59 17.35
N VAL A 260 17.56 14.49 17.06
CA VAL A 260 18.61 14.25 18.06
C VAL A 260 18.84 15.44 18.97
N SER A 261 18.44 16.66 18.57
CA SER A 261 18.70 17.86 19.34
C SER A 261 18.21 17.70 20.80
N GLY A 262 19.12 17.85 21.77
CA GLY A 262 19.02 17.35 23.15
C GLY A 262 17.81 17.77 23.99
N PHE A 263 16.91 18.59 23.46
CA PHE A 263 15.68 18.98 24.14
C PHE A 263 14.58 17.91 24.01
N VAL A 264 14.55 17.20 22.89
CA VAL A 264 13.59 16.10 22.65
C VAL A 264 13.84 14.93 23.61
N VAL A 265 15.11 14.64 23.90
CA VAL A 265 15.51 13.55 24.80
C VAL A 265 15.08 13.78 26.25
N SER A 266 15.05 15.03 26.72
CA SER A 266 14.63 15.34 28.11
C SER A 266 13.12 15.15 28.33
N PHE A 267 12.30 15.19 27.29
CA PHE A 267 10.85 15.01 27.38
C PHE A 267 10.43 13.52 27.41
N ILE A 268 11.13 12.68 26.65
CA ILE A 268 10.88 11.23 26.60
C ILE A 268 11.13 10.55 27.97
N GLY A 269 12.04 11.10 28.78
CA GLY A 269 12.34 10.58 30.13
C GLY A 269 11.17 10.64 31.11
N HIS A 270 10.06 11.29 30.77
CA HIS A 270 8.87 11.45 31.64
C HIS A 270 7.70 10.56 31.23
N GLY A 271 7.84 9.67 30.22
CA GLY A 271 6.83 8.66 29.87
C GLY A 271 5.60 9.18 29.16
N GLU A 272 5.61 10.42 28.68
CA GLU A 272 4.56 10.97 27.82
C GLU A 272 4.80 10.57 26.36
N GLU A 273 3.74 10.18 25.65
CA GLU A 273 3.80 9.93 24.21
C GLU A 273 4.19 11.22 23.48
N LEU A 274 5.17 11.14 22.63
CA LEU A 274 5.66 12.29 21.85
C LEU A 274 4.61 12.66 20.78
N THR A 275 3.84 13.70 21.06
CA THR A 275 2.90 14.22 20.06
C THR A 275 3.65 15.04 18.99
N ILE A 276 3.06 15.12 17.79
CA ILE A 276 3.60 15.92 16.69
C ILE A 276 3.82 17.37 17.11
N ASP A 277 2.84 17.94 17.81
CA ASP A 277 2.91 19.33 18.28
C ASP A 277 4.10 19.54 19.20
N ALA A 278 4.36 18.60 20.12
CA ALA A 278 5.51 18.64 21.00
C ALA A 278 6.82 18.58 20.21
N MET A 279 6.92 17.70 19.20
CA MET A 279 8.11 17.63 18.34
C MET A 279 8.35 18.92 17.57
N ILE A 280 7.32 19.51 16.97
CA ILE A 280 7.44 20.76 16.23
C ILE A 280 7.88 21.90 17.14
N VAL A 281 7.24 22.06 18.30
CA VAL A 281 7.60 23.10 19.28
C VAL A 281 9.06 22.98 19.72
N GLN A 282 9.55 21.76 19.93
CA GLN A 282 10.94 21.52 20.32
C GLN A 282 11.92 21.84 19.19
N VAL A 283 11.61 21.45 17.95
CA VAL A 283 12.43 21.80 16.79
C VAL A 283 12.47 23.33 16.60
N LEU A 284 11.34 24.02 16.76
CA LEU A 284 11.27 25.47 16.68
C LEU A 284 12.11 26.14 17.77
N TYR A 285 12.13 25.59 18.99
CA TYR A 285 13.00 26.11 20.05
C TYR A 285 14.48 25.99 19.69
N VAL A 286 14.91 24.88 19.12
CA VAL A 286 16.30 24.71 18.64
C VAL A 286 16.62 25.69 17.53
N LEU A 287 15.71 25.88 16.59
CA LEU A 287 15.87 26.75 15.42
C LEU A 287 15.70 28.23 15.74
N SER A 288 15.11 28.59 16.88
CA SER A 288 14.96 30.01 17.30
C SER A 288 16.28 30.74 17.46
N ASN A 289 17.39 30.02 17.66
CA ASN A 289 18.74 30.59 17.73
C ASN A 289 19.34 30.87 16.33
N ILE A 290 18.69 30.39 15.25
CA ILE A 290 19.11 30.60 13.87
C ILE A 290 18.23 31.70 13.27
N PRO A 291 18.78 32.78 12.67
CA PRO A 291 17.97 33.83 12.05
C PRO A 291 16.98 33.22 11.04
N PHE A 292 15.69 33.48 11.21
CA PHE A 292 14.58 32.90 10.39
C PHE A 292 14.47 31.36 10.40
N GLY A 293 15.19 30.66 11.31
CA GLY A 293 15.20 29.17 11.30
C GLY A 293 13.82 28.55 11.53
N ASP A 294 13.05 29.11 12.45
CA ASP A 294 11.65 28.75 12.74
C ASP A 294 10.76 28.91 11.49
N SER A 295 10.80 30.09 10.87
CA SER A 295 10.00 30.38 9.67
C SER A 295 10.38 29.48 8.48
N PHE A 296 11.66 29.21 8.31
CA PHE A 296 12.12 28.27 7.29
C PHE A 296 11.57 26.87 7.55
N PHE A 297 11.68 26.37 8.77
CA PHE A 297 11.20 25.03 9.10
C PHE A 297 9.70 24.87 8.84
N LEU A 298 8.88 25.83 9.28
CA LEU A 298 7.44 25.80 9.08
C LEU A 298 7.03 25.85 7.61
N VAL A 299 7.63 26.76 6.83
CA VAL A 299 7.34 26.90 5.40
C VAL A 299 7.80 25.65 4.64
N PHE A 300 9.02 25.16 4.90
CA PHE A 300 9.53 23.98 4.20
C PHE A 300 8.78 22.72 4.60
N GLY A 301 8.45 22.55 5.88
CA GLY A 301 7.62 21.45 6.34
C GLY A 301 6.29 21.37 5.58
N TYR A 302 5.60 22.51 5.48
CA TYR A 302 4.36 22.59 4.70
C TYR A 302 4.58 22.28 3.21
N LEU A 303 5.60 22.88 2.58
CA LEU A 303 5.89 22.69 1.15
C LEU A 303 6.25 21.25 0.82
N ILE A 304 6.98 20.55 1.70
CA ILE A 304 7.30 19.14 1.54
C ILE A 304 6.01 18.30 1.57
N MET A 305 5.14 18.50 2.56
CA MET A 305 3.89 17.75 2.69
C MET A 305 2.93 18.02 1.53
N PHE A 306 2.84 19.28 1.11
CA PHE A 306 2.08 19.69 -0.08
C PHE A 306 2.62 19.02 -1.35
N GLY A 307 3.93 19.09 -1.58
CA GLY A 307 4.58 18.53 -2.75
C GLY A 307 4.48 17.01 -2.82
N ALA A 308 4.66 16.32 -1.69
CA ALA A 308 4.51 14.86 -1.59
C ALA A 308 3.07 14.43 -1.93
N THR A 309 2.08 15.17 -1.43
CA THR A 309 0.67 14.87 -1.76
C THR A 309 0.36 15.14 -3.23
N VAL A 310 0.86 16.24 -3.81
CA VAL A 310 0.70 16.54 -5.24
C VAL A 310 1.30 15.43 -6.10
N THR A 311 2.55 15.06 -5.86
CA THR A 311 3.26 14.02 -6.64
C THR A 311 2.65 12.66 -6.43
N GLY A 312 2.28 12.33 -5.20
CA GLY A 312 1.65 11.05 -4.86
C GLY A 312 0.29 10.85 -5.52
N MET A 313 -0.58 11.87 -5.50
CA MET A 313 -1.89 11.82 -6.16
C MET A 313 -1.76 11.77 -7.68
N ASP A 314 -0.92 12.64 -8.28
CA ASP A 314 -0.70 12.66 -9.73
C ASP A 314 -0.16 11.33 -10.25
N GLY A 315 0.93 10.86 -9.66
CA GLY A 315 1.59 9.63 -10.09
C GLY A 315 0.69 8.41 -9.98
N ARG A 316 -0.05 8.25 -8.87
CA ARG A 316 -0.97 7.10 -8.68
C ARG A 316 -2.19 7.19 -9.59
N ALA A 317 -2.72 8.39 -9.83
CA ALA A 317 -3.82 8.56 -10.78
C ALA A 317 -3.42 8.16 -12.20
N ARG A 318 -2.21 8.55 -12.66
CA ARG A 318 -1.66 8.13 -13.96
C ARG A 318 -1.39 6.63 -13.99
N ALA A 319 -0.77 6.09 -12.94
CA ALA A 319 -0.46 4.66 -12.84
C ALA A 319 -1.72 3.80 -12.93
N ILE A 320 -2.73 4.07 -12.11
CA ILE A 320 -3.98 3.30 -12.09
C ILE A 320 -4.78 3.51 -13.39
N SER A 321 -4.78 4.72 -13.96
CA SER A 321 -5.35 4.98 -15.30
C SER A 321 -4.73 4.05 -16.35
N SER A 322 -3.40 3.98 -16.40
CA SER A 322 -2.66 3.10 -17.32
C SER A 322 -2.98 1.62 -17.08
N ILE A 323 -3.05 1.19 -15.81
CA ILE A 323 -3.42 -0.19 -15.43
C ILE A 323 -4.83 -0.52 -15.91
N ILE A 324 -5.81 0.33 -15.66
CA ILE A 324 -7.20 0.10 -16.06
C ILE A 324 -7.32 0.00 -17.58
N LYS A 325 -6.71 0.92 -18.31
CA LYS A 325 -6.75 0.91 -19.79
C LYS A 325 -6.11 -0.33 -20.39
N SER A 326 -4.95 -0.72 -19.90
CA SER A 326 -4.22 -1.88 -20.41
C SER A 326 -4.81 -3.23 -19.96
N SER A 327 -5.72 -3.22 -18.98
CA SER A 327 -6.33 -4.44 -18.41
C SER A 327 -7.81 -4.60 -18.73
N SER A 328 -8.51 -3.53 -19.14
CA SER A 328 -9.94 -3.55 -19.44
C SER A 328 -10.27 -2.75 -20.70
N SER A 329 -11.34 -3.14 -21.41
CA SER A 329 -11.84 -2.42 -22.60
C SER A 329 -12.71 -1.23 -22.19
N THR A 330 -12.19 -0.33 -21.35
CA THR A 330 -12.94 0.86 -20.92
C THR A 330 -13.10 1.85 -22.07
N LYS A 331 -14.28 2.48 -22.16
CA LYS A 331 -14.58 3.56 -23.12
C LYS A 331 -14.20 4.96 -22.61
N LEU A 332 -13.73 5.05 -21.35
CA LEU A 332 -13.36 6.33 -20.75
C LEU A 332 -12.06 6.86 -21.36
N SER A 333 -12.00 8.17 -21.60
CA SER A 333 -10.76 8.84 -22.02
C SER A 333 -9.75 8.88 -20.85
N ASP A 334 -8.44 9.08 -21.16
CA ASP A 334 -7.39 9.21 -20.14
C ASP A 334 -7.72 10.30 -19.13
N ASN A 335 -8.16 11.46 -19.62
CA ASN A 335 -8.52 12.59 -18.77
C ASN A 335 -9.75 12.31 -17.88
N GLN A 336 -10.74 11.56 -18.38
CA GLN A 336 -11.91 11.20 -17.58
C GLN A 336 -11.51 10.24 -16.45
N LEU A 337 -10.74 9.22 -16.80
CA LEU A 337 -10.30 8.21 -15.83
C LEU A 337 -9.41 8.83 -14.75
N TYR A 338 -8.45 9.65 -15.17
CA TYR A 338 -7.59 10.40 -14.26
C TYR A 338 -8.39 11.28 -13.28
N ARG A 339 -9.37 12.04 -13.76
CA ARG A 339 -10.22 12.89 -12.90
C ARG A 339 -11.10 12.10 -11.95
N ILE A 340 -11.65 10.96 -12.40
CA ILE A 340 -12.42 10.05 -11.53
C ILE A 340 -11.53 9.54 -10.37
N LEU A 341 -10.30 9.13 -10.68
CA LEU A 341 -9.34 8.67 -9.67
C LEU A 341 -8.97 9.78 -8.70
N LEU A 342 -8.73 11.01 -9.17
CA LEU A 342 -8.49 12.16 -8.30
C LEU A 342 -9.65 12.40 -7.32
N LEU A 343 -10.90 12.29 -7.78
CA LEU A 343 -12.08 12.42 -6.90
C LEU A 343 -12.14 11.28 -5.86
N VAL A 344 -11.86 10.04 -6.27
CA VAL A 344 -11.79 8.90 -5.35
C VAL A 344 -10.70 9.13 -4.30
N PHE A 345 -9.52 9.56 -4.71
CA PHE A 345 -8.42 9.88 -3.79
C PHE A 345 -8.80 11.01 -2.84
N THR A 346 -9.41 12.07 -3.35
CA THR A 346 -9.88 13.19 -2.52
C THR A 346 -10.84 12.72 -1.42
N VAL A 347 -11.76 11.80 -1.73
CA VAL A 347 -12.68 11.24 -0.73
C VAL A 347 -11.92 10.41 0.32
N ILE A 348 -10.98 9.56 -0.10
CA ILE A 348 -10.18 8.74 0.82
C ILE A 348 -9.32 9.64 1.73
N ILE A 349 -8.61 10.62 1.16
CA ILE A 349 -7.76 11.55 1.90
C ILE A 349 -8.59 12.39 2.87
N ALA A 350 -9.74 12.92 2.42
CA ALA A 350 -10.64 13.66 3.29
C ALA A 350 -11.16 12.82 4.45
N SER A 351 -11.49 11.55 4.21
CA SER A 351 -11.89 10.63 5.29
C SER A 351 -10.77 10.44 6.32
N ALA A 352 -9.53 10.29 5.88
CA ALA A 352 -8.36 10.18 6.77
C ALA A 352 -8.16 11.45 7.61
N ILE A 353 -8.36 12.63 7.03
CA ILE A 353 -8.29 13.92 7.76
C ILE A 353 -9.33 13.99 8.89
N PHE A 354 -10.53 13.42 8.69
CA PHE A 354 -11.59 13.47 9.71
C PHE A 354 -11.44 12.42 10.81
N PHE A 355 -10.97 11.22 10.48
CA PHE A 355 -11.07 10.05 11.35
C PHE A 355 -9.72 9.52 11.86
N GLY A 356 -8.60 10.09 11.43
CA GLY A 356 -7.29 9.54 11.71
C GLY A 356 -6.41 10.39 12.62
N GLU A 357 -5.52 9.72 13.36
CA GLU A 357 -4.36 10.32 13.99
C GLU A 357 -3.20 10.33 12.99
N PRO A 358 -2.59 11.51 12.69
CA PRO A 358 -1.63 11.64 11.60
C PRO A 358 -0.43 10.70 11.70
N THR A 359 0.21 10.63 12.85
CA THR A 359 1.38 9.78 13.11
C THR A 359 1.05 8.30 12.92
N ALA A 360 0.01 7.81 13.58
CA ALA A 360 -0.38 6.41 13.52
C ALA A 360 -0.67 5.95 12.09
N ILE A 361 -1.31 6.80 11.28
CA ILE A 361 -1.59 6.49 9.87
C ILE A 361 -0.30 6.41 9.06
N ILE A 362 0.60 7.40 9.18
CA ILE A 362 1.84 7.46 8.41
C ILE A 362 2.74 6.28 8.74
N HIS A 363 2.95 6.00 10.04
CA HIS A 363 3.75 4.86 10.49
C HIS A 363 3.22 3.52 10.01
N SER A 364 1.89 3.34 10.07
CA SER A 364 1.25 2.10 9.61
C SER A 364 1.50 1.85 8.13
N VAL A 365 1.31 2.89 7.32
CA VAL A 365 1.51 2.80 5.86
C VAL A 365 2.98 2.60 5.54
N ALA A 366 3.91 3.25 6.25
CA ALA A 366 5.35 3.09 6.07
C ALA A 366 5.80 1.65 6.37
N ALA A 367 5.37 1.09 7.49
CA ALA A 367 5.69 -0.28 7.85
C ALA A 367 5.10 -1.30 6.84
N MET A 368 3.87 -1.06 6.37
CA MET A 368 3.25 -1.82 5.30
C MET A 368 4.07 -1.77 4.01
N ALA A 369 4.57 -0.60 3.62
CA ALA A 369 5.43 -0.44 2.46
C ALA A 369 6.70 -1.29 2.56
N SER A 370 7.31 -1.41 3.74
CA SER A 370 8.49 -2.26 3.97
C SER A 370 8.24 -3.72 3.57
N ILE A 371 7.11 -4.31 4.00
CA ILE A 371 6.73 -5.68 3.62
C ILE A 371 6.50 -5.80 2.12
N MET A 372 5.85 -4.79 1.53
CA MET A 372 5.61 -4.78 0.09
C MET A 372 6.91 -4.78 -0.71
N PHE A 373 7.97 -4.10 -0.22
CA PHE A 373 9.27 -4.09 -0.88
C PHE A 373 9.93 -5.47 -0.94
N ALA A 374 9.71 -6.33 0.05
CA ALA A 374 10.18 -7.71 -0.03
C ALA A 374 9.66 -8.39 -1.31
N MET A 375 8.37 -8.31 -1.55
CA MET A 375 7.72 -8.93 -2.71
C MET A 375 8.03 -8.19 -4.01
N LEU A 376 7.90 -6.87 -4.03
CA LEU A 376 8.17 -6.04 -5.22
C LEU A 376 9.62 -6.13 -5.66
N GLY A 377 10.57 -6.23 -4.74
CA GLY A 377 11.98 -6.40 -5.07
C GLY A 377 12.22 -7.67 -5.90
N PHE A 378 11.66 -8.81 -5.49
CA PHE A 378 11.74 -10.05 -6.29
C PHE A 378 11.03 -9.94 -7.64
N MET A 379 9.90 -9.21 -7.71
CA MET A 379 9.21 -8.95 -8.97
C MET A 379 10.05 -8.10 -9.93
N ILE A 380 10.70 -7.05 -9.42
CA ILE A 380 11.60 -6.19 -10.22
C ILE A 380 12.80 -6.99 -10.71
N ILE A 381 13.39 -7.85 -9.88
CA ILE A 381 14.47 -8.76 -10.27
C ILE A 381 14.02 -9.67 -11.43
N TYR A 382 12.83 -10.27 -11.30
CA TYR A 382 12.28 -11.12 -12.35
C TYR A 382 12.13 -10.37 -13.69
N ILE A 383 11.63 -9.13 -13.63
CA ILE A 383 11.47 -8.28 -14.81
C ILE A 383 12.85 -7.92 -15.40
N ASP A 384 13.82 -7.52 -14.57
CA ASP A 384 15.18 -7.17 -15.02
C ASP A 384 15.88 -8.35 -15.74
N LEU A 385 15.70 -9.58 -15.23
CA LEU A 385 16.23 -10.79 -15.86
C LEU A 385 15.61 -11.10 -17.24
N LYS A 386 14.42 -10.57 -17.53
CA LYS A 386 13.75 -10.71 -18.83
C LYS A 386 14.10 -9.61 -19.82
N LEU A 387 14.82 -8.58 -19.38
CA LEU A 387 15.26 -7.51 -20.26
C LEU A 387 16.30 -8.01 -21.29
N PRO A 388 16.36 -7.37 -22.47
CA PRO A 388 17.43 -7.58 -23.44
C PRO A 388 18.81 -7.32 -22.82
N ASP A 389 19.84 -8.00 -23.31
CA ASP A 389 21.20 -7.94 -22.74
C ASP A 389 21.78 -6.52 -22.68
N TYR A 390 21.40 -5.63 -23.64
CA TYR A 390 21.88 -4.25 -23.67
C TYR A 390 21.31 -3.38 -22.53
N SER A 391 20.19 -3.76 -21.95
CA SER A 391 19.48 -3.00 -20.91
C SER A 391 19.44 -3.69 -19.56
N ARG A 392 19.82 -4.98 -19.50
CA ARG A 392 19.86 -5.74 -18.25
C ARG A 392 20.88 -5.18 -17.27
N GLY A 393 20.56 -5.24 -15.97
CA GLY A 393 21.46 -4.84 -14.89
C GLY A 393 22.74 -5.66 -14.84
N SER A 394 23.81 -5.04 -14.33
CA SER A 394 25.03 -5.77 -14.04
C SER A 394 24.82 -6.78 -12.91
N ARG A 395 25.67 -7.80 -12.82
CA ARG A 395 25.62 -8.80 -11.73
C ARG A 395 25.70 -8.17 -10.34
N LEU A 396 26.42 -7.06 -10.21
CA LEU A 396 26.50 -6.32 -8.94
C LEU A 396 25.15 -5.71 -8.57
N TRP A 397 24.46 -5.05 -9.50
CA TRP A 397 23.13 -4.48 -9.25
C TRP A 397 22.09 -5.56 -8.92
N LEU A 398 22.16 -6.69 -9.62
CA LEU A 398 21.30 -7.84 -9.30
C LEU A 398 21.55 -8.35 -7.88
N LEU A 399 22.82 -8.46 -7.46
CA LEU A 399 23.16 -8.85 -6.08
C LEU A 399 22.61 -7.86 -5.06
N VAL A 400 22.75 -6.54 -5.31
CA VAL A 400 22.20 -5.49 -4.41
C VAL A 400 20.69 -5.60 -4.32
N MET A 401 19.98 -5.83 -5.44
CA MET A 401 18.53 -6.02 -5.42
C MET A 401 18.11 -7.29 -4.64
N ILE A 402 18.85 -8.39 -4.78
CA ILE A 402 18.60 -9.64 -4.04
C ILE A 402 18.80 -9.42 -2.55
N LEU A 403 19.90 -8.78 -2.14
CA LEU A 403 20.20 -8.47 -0.75
C LEU A 403 19.14 -7.52 -0.16
N GLY A 404 18.70 -6.53 -0.94
CA GLY A 404 17.62 -5.63 -0.55
C GLY A 404 16.31 -6.36 -0.33
N SER A 405 15.89 -7.20 -1.30
CA SER A 405 14.65 -7.99 -1.17
C SER A 405 14.70 -8.95 0.01
N ALA A 406 15.85 -9.61 0.24
CA ALA A 406 16.05 -10.49 1.38
C ALA A 406 16.07 -9.72 2.70
N GLY A 407 16.68 -8.53 2.75
CA GLY A 407 16.69 -7.67 3.92
C GLY A 407 15.28 -7.20 4.31
N PHE A 408 14.47 -6.73 3.36
CA PHE A 408 13.07 -6.40 3.61
C PHE A 408 12.25 -7.62 4.06
N LEU A 409 12.48 -8.79 3.47
CA LEU A 409 11.81 -10.03 3.87
C LEU A 409 12.22 -10.45 5.28
N PHE A 410 13.52 -10.38 5.61
CA PHE A 410 14.03 -10.69 6.95
C PHE A 410 13.39 -9.81 8.00
N MET A 411 13.33 -8.49 7.78
CA MET A 411 12.68 -7.57 8.71
C MET A 411 11.18 -7.85 8.84
N ALA A 412 10.49 -8.17 7.74
CA ALA A 412 9.08 -8.56 7.77
C ALA A 412 8.84 -9.83 8.62
N LEU A 413 9.78 -10.79 8.60
CA LEU A 413 9.70 -12.01 9.40
C LEU A 413 10.05 -11.78 10.89
N MET A 414 10.90 -10.76 11.19
CA MET A 414 11.26 -10.40 12.58
C MET A 414 10.12 -9.71 13.34
N MET A 415 9.04 -9.39 12.66
CA MET A 415 7.87 -8.68 13.22
C MET A 415 6.98 -9.52 14.13
N GLU A 416 7.43 -10.66 14.63
CA GLU A 416 6.62 -11.46 15.56
C GLU A 416 6.29 -10.67 16.84
N GLY A 417 5.02 -10.36 17.03
CA GLY A 417 4.42 -10.02 18.33
C GLY A 417 4.17 -8.53 18.62
N THR A 418 4.58 -7.55 17.80
CA THR A 418 4.50 -6.12 18.18
C THR A 418 3.60 -5.26 17.29
N PHE A 419 2.89 -5.86 16.32
CA PHE A 419 2.10 -5.08 15.37
C PHE A 419 0.62 -5.00 15.74
N ILE A 420 0.29 -3.91 16.38
CA ILE A 420 -1.09 -3.46 16.57
C ILE A 420 -1.28 -2.22 15.71
N ILE A 421 -1.51 -2.37 14.39
CA ILE A 421 -2.03 -1.26 13.58
C ILE A 421 -2.81 -1.81 12.38
N VAL A 422 -3.98 -1.22 12.14
CA VAL A 422 -5.09 -1.66 11.29
C VAL A 422 -4.76 -2.05 9.83
N GLY A 423 -3.67 -1.56 9.27
CA GLY A 423 -3.37 -1.78 7.84
C GLY A 423 -2.63 -3.08 7.52
N LEU A 424 -1.72 -3.51 8.37
CA LEU A 424 -0.82 -4.62 8.07
C LEU A 424 -1.48 -6.00 8.16
N PRO A 425 -2.24 -6.30 9.20
CA PRO A 425 -3.02 -7.52 9.26
C PRO A 425 -4.07 -7.63 8.15
N LEU A 426 -4.57 -6.49 7.66
CA LEU A 426 -5.44 -6.45 6.50
C LEU A 426 -4.73 -6.98 5.24
N ILE A 427 -3.52 -6.55 4.97
CA ILE A 427 -2.77 -6.97 3.78
C ILE A 427 -2.24 -8.38 3.94
N GLU A 428 -1.71 -8.73 5.10
CA GLU A 428 -1.30 -10.10 5.40
C GLU A 428 -2.49 -11.06 5.31
N SER A 429 -3.63 -10.69 5.87
CA SER A 429 -4.88 -11.44 5.74
C SER A 429 -5.32 -11.55 4.29
N LEU A 430 -5.15 -10.51 3.48
CA LEU A 430 -5.46 -10.51 2.06
C LEU A 430 -4.53 -11.43 1.26
N VAL A 431 -3.23 -11.36 1.48
CA VAL A 431 -2.25 -12.21 0.78
C VAL A 431 -2.44 -13.68 1.17
N LEU A 432 -2.62 -13.94 2.45
CA LEU A 432 -2.84 -15.30 2.96
C LEU A 432 -4.24 -15.84 2.65
N LEU A 433 -5.21 -14.97 2.37
CA LEU A 433 -6.52 -15.36 1.85
C LEU A 433 -6.50 -15.65 0.36
N ILE A 434 -5.75 -14.86 -0.41
CA ILE A 434 -5.63 -15.00 -1.87
C ILE A 434 -5.02 -16.37 -2.22
N VAL A 435 -3.95 -16.78 -1.53
CA VAL A 435 -3.22 -18.01 -1.88
C VAL A 435 -4.06 -19.27 -1.65
N PRO A 436 -4.67 -19.52 -0.48
CA PRO A 436 -5.52 -20.69 -0.28
C PRO A 436 -6.75 -20.71 -1.19
N VAL A 437 -7.41 -19.56 -1.37
CA VAL A 437 -8.57 -19.44 -2.26
C VAL A 437 -8.19 -19.74 -3.72
N TYR A 438 -7.06 -19.22 -4.17
CA TYR A 438 -6.54 -19.48 -5.51
C TYR A 438 -6.18 -20.96 -5.72
N ILE A 439 -5.51 -21.59 -4.74
CA ILE A 439 -5.19 -23.03 -4.77
C ILE A 439 -6.49 -23.84 -4.79
N PHE A 440 -7.45 -23.50 -3.90
CA PHE A 440 -8.76 -24.17 -3.85
C PHE A 440 -9.46 -24.13 -5.19
N MET A 441 -9.47 -23.00 -5.88
CA MET A 441 -10.10 -22.85 -7.20
C MET A 441 -9.45 -23.71 -8.32
N ARG A 442 -8.25 -24.23 -8.10
CA ARG A 442 -7.56 -25.18 -9.00
C ARG A 442 -7.87 -26.64 -8.70
N THR A 443 -8.58 -26.94 -7.62
CA THR A 443 -8.90 -28.31 -7.20
C THR A 443 -10.15 -28.85 -7.89
N ASP A 444 -10.28 -30.19 -7.96
CA ASP A 444 -11.51 -30.86 -8.41
C ASP A 444 -12.66 -30.60 -7.44
N LEU A 445 -12.37 -30.38 -6.16
CA LEU A 445 -13.34 -30.00 -5.14
C LEU A 445 -14.09 -28.72 -5.54
N PHE A 446 -13.37 -27.71 -5.99
CA PHE A 446 -13.98 -26.47 -6.48
C PHE A 446 -14.86 -26.70 -7.71
N ARG A 447 -14.42 -27.55 -8.66
CA ARG A 447 -15.22 -27.91 -9.84
C ARG A 447 -16.52 -28.61 -9.43
N LYS A 448 -16.47 -29.54 -8.45
CA LYS A 448 -17.67 -30.18 -7.89
C LYS A 448 -18.60 -29.15 -7.23
N CYS A 449 -18.06 -28.16 -6.51
CA CYS A 449 -18.86 -27.07 -5.93
C CYS A 449 -19.66 -26.31 -7.00
N ILE A 450 -19.00 -25.86 -8.06
CA ILE A 450 -19.64 -25.07 -9.12
C ILE A 450 -20.62 -25.88 -9.96
N THR A 451 -20.33 -27.15 -10.19
CA THR A 451 -21.21 -28.05 -10.98
C THR A 451 -22.35 -28.65 -10.16
N ASN A 452 -22.43 -28.31 -8.87
CA ASN A 452 -23.43 -28.87 -7.93
C ASN A 452 -23.44 -30.42 -7.87
N ARG A 453 -22.24 -31.02 -7.90
CA ARG A 453 -22.01 -32.47 -7.82
C ARG A 453 -21.32 -32.85 -6.49
N LEU A 454 -21.58 -32.10 -5.42
CA LEU A 454 -20.97 -32.32 -4.11
C LEU A 454 -21.53 -33.54 -3.43
N GLU A 455 -20.65 -34.39 -2.94
CA GLU A 455 -20.94 -35.43 -1.97
C GLU A 455 -20.82 -34.87 -0.54
N ILE A 456 -21.34 -35.58 0.45
CA ILE A 456 -21.25 -35.16 1.86
C ILE A 456 -19.79 -35.00 2.30
N ALA A 457 -18.90 -35.90 1.85
CA ALA A 457 -17.47 -35.80 2.13
C ALA A 457 -16.83 -34.53 1.54
N ASP A 458 -17.20 -34.15 0.31
CA ASP A 458 -16.73 -32.93 -0.34
C ASP A 458 -17.19 -31.69 0.43
N LEU A 459 -18.43 -31.67 0.92
CA LEU A 459 -18.98 -30.59 1.71
C LEU A 459 -18.22 -30.41 3.04
N ILE A 460 -17.86 -31.53 3.69
CA ILE A 460 -17.04 -31.49 4.92
C ILE A 460 -15.69 -30.85 4.64
N TRP A 461 -15.02 -31.19 3.54
CA TRP A 461 -13.75 -30.56 3.18
C TRP A 461 -13.88 -29.06 2.92
N VAL A 462 -14.95 -28.61 2.24
CA VAL A 462 -15.22 -27.18 2.06
C VAL A 462 -15.39 -26.47 3.40
N ILE A 463 -16.18 -27.06 4.30
CA ILE A 463 -16.41 -26.52 5.66
C ILE A 463 -15.09 -26.40 6.43
N LEU A 464 -14.24 -27.42 6.38
CA LEU A 464 -12.96 -27.43 7.08
C LEU A 464 -11.98 -26.40 6.50
N ILE A 465 -11.86 -26.30 5.17
CA ILE A 465 -10.96 -25.33 4.50
C ILE A 465 -11.39 -23.91 4.85
N PHE A 466 -12.66 -23.56 4.65
CA PHE A 466 -13.13 -22.21 4.88
C PHE A 466 -13.35 -21.88 6.36
N GLY A 467 -13.61 -22.87 7.19
CA GLY A 467 -13.54 -22.75 8.64
C GLY A 467 -12.13 -22.49 9.13
N GLY A 468 -11.12 -23.16 8.58
CA GLY A 468 -9.70 -22.91 8.86
C GLY A 468 -9.27 -21.50 8.43
N ILE A 469 -9.74 -21.02 7.27
CA ILE A 469 -9.54 -19.64 6.83
C ILE A 469 -10.18 -18.65 7.82
N SER A 470 -11.37 -18.96 8.34
CA SER A 470 -12.04 -18.14 9.35
C SER A 470 -11.26 -18.07 10.66
N VAL A 471 -10.79 -19.22 11.16
CA VAL A 471 -9.92 -19.30 12.35
C VAL A 471 -8.66 -18.48 12.14
N TYR A 472 -8.00 -18.64 11.00
CA TYR A 472 -6.79 -17.89 10.68
C TYR A 472 -7.06 -16.38 10.64
N GLY A 473 -8.13 -15.94 9.98
CA GLY A 473 -8.53 -14.52 9.94
C GLY A 473 -8.85 -13.96 11.34
N ALA A 474 -9.43 -14.76 12.23
CA ALA A 474 -9.68 -14.39 13.62
C ALA A 474 -8.38 -14.38 14.46
N PHE A 475 -7.50 -15.37 14.27
CA PHE A 475 -6.19 -15.47 14.94
C PHE A 475 -5.30 -14.25 14.64
N ARG A 476 -5.33 -13.77 13.40
CA ARG A 476 -4.61 -12.57 12.97
C ARG A 476 -5.40 -11.27 13.21
N GLY A 477 -6.53 -11.35 13.90
CA GLY A 477 -7.31 -10.17 14.28
C GLY A 477 -6.52 -9.23 15.18
N ILE A 478 -6.77 -7.94 15.02
CA ILE A 478 -6.09 -6.87 15.72
C ILE A 478 -6.92 -6.48 16.95
N PRO A 479 -6.40 -6.58 18.16
CA PRO A 479 -7.06 -6.02 19.32
C PRO A 479 -6.94 -4.48 19.30
N VAL A 480 -8.07 -3.80 19.21
CA VAL A 480 -8.16 -2.35 19.32
C VAL A 480 -9.08 -2.06 20.50
N GLU A 481 -8.51 -1.60 21.61
CA GLU A 481 -9.24 -1.21 22.82
C GLU A 481 -10.32 -2.23 23.27
N GLY A 482 -9.95 -3.52 23.31
CA GLY A 482 -10.84 -4.61 23.74
C GLY A 482 -11.73 -5.20 22.66
N ILE A 483 -11.62 -4.76 21.40
CA ILE A 483 -12.34 -5.29 20.24
C ILE A 483 -11.33 -5.86 19.25
N VAL A 484 -11.61 -7.04 18.68
CA VAL A 484 -10.73 -7.67 17.69
C VAL A 484 -11.26 -7.37 16.28
N ILE A 485 -10.51 -6.58 15.52
CA ILE A 485 -10.79 -6.34 14.09
C ILE A 485 -10.20 -7.49 13.29
N SER A 486 -11.02 -8.25 12.58
CA SER A 486 -10.56 -9.45 11.87
C SER A 486 -11.20 -9.65 10.49
N ALA A 487 -10.50 -10.37 9.62
CA ALA A 487 -11.03 -10.88 8.35
C ALA A 487 -11.68 -12.27 8.50
N GLY A 488 -12.05 -12.66 9.71
CA GLY A 488 -12.59 -13.99 10.01
C GLY A 488 -13.92 -14.33 9.31
N HIS A 489 -14.67 -13.32 8.88
CA HIS A 489 -15.93 -13.52 8.16
C HIS A 489 -15.74 -13.97 6.71
N VAL A 490 -14.59 -13.73 6.09
CA VAL A 490 -14.37 -14.01 4.66
C VAL A 490 -14.51 -15.50 4.33
N GLY A 491 -13.94 -16.39 5.17
CA GLY A 491 -14.05 -17.83 4.98
C GLY A 491 -15.51 -18.30 4.93
N PRO A 492 -16.30 -18.06 5.99
CA PRO A 492 -17.75 -18.38 6.02
C PRO A 492 -18.55 -17.76 4.87
N MET A 493 -18.27 -16.51 4.52
CA MET A 493 -18.90 -15.83 3.40
C MET A 493 -18.64 -16.56 2.08
N ILE A 494 -17.39 -16.95 1.79
CA ILE A 494 -17.03 -17.69 0.57
C ILE A 494 -17.70 -19.07 0.57
N ALA A 495 -17.66 -19.82 1.69
CA ALA A 495 -18.33 -21.11 1.80
C ALA A 495 -19.83 -20.98 1.55
N GLY A 496 -20.46 -19.93 2.09
CA GLY A 496 -21.87 -19.59 1.85
C GLY A 496 -22.16 -19.30 0.38
N ILE A 497 -21.32 -18.51 -0.27
CA ILE A 497 -21.44 -18.16 -1.69
C ILE A 497 -21.33 -19.41 -2.58
N ILE A 498 -20.40 -20.33 -2.31
CA ILE A 498 -20.12 -21.47 -3.18
C ILE A 498 -21.08 -22.64 -2.92
N CYS A 499 -21.29 -23.01 -1.66
CA CYS A 499 -21.96 -24.23 -1.25
C CYS A 499 -23.26 -24.01 -0.46
N GLY A 500 -23.68 -22.76 -0.29
CA GLY A 500 -24.96 -22.41 0.33
C GLY A 500 -24.91 -22.13 1.83
N PRO A 501 -26.06 -21.71 2.42
CA PRO A 501 -26.12 -21.18 3.78
C PRO A 501 -25.63 -22.16 4.85
N LEU A 502 -25.84 -23.46 4.65
CA LEU A 502 -25.42 -24.50 5.60
C LEU A 502 -23.88 -24.58 5.66
N ALA A 503 -23.22 -24.61 4.50
CA ALA A 503 -21.75 -24.61 4.44
C ALA A 503 -21.15 -23.36 5.07
N GLY A 504 -21.75 -22.19 4.77
CA GLY A 504 -21.36 -20.93 5.37
C GLY A 504 -21.54 -20.92 6.89
N ALA A 505 -22.68 -21.39 7.40
CA ALA A 505 -22.95 -21.49 8.83
C ALA A 505 -21.96 -22.39 9.56
N MET A 506 -21.69 -23.59 9.02
CA MET A 506 -20.77 -24.54 9.63
C MET A 506 -19.31 -24.06 9.59
N SER A 507 -18.89 -23.44 8.49
CA SER A 507 -17.57 -22.77 8.42
C SER A 507 -17.48 -21.62 9.41
N GLY A 508 -18.56 -20.84 9.57
CA GLY A 508 -18.66 -19.76 10.55
C GLY A 508 -18.66 -20.27 11.99
N LEU A 509 -19.22 -21.45 12.25
CA LEU A 509 -19.18 -22.06 13.57
C LEU A 509 -17.74 -22.43 13.97
N ILE A 510 -16.94 -22.99 13.06
CA ILE A 510 -15.52 -23.30 13.31
C ILE A 510 -14.74 -22.04 13.67
N GLY A 511 -14.88 -20.96 12.87
CA GLY A 511 -14.25 -19.67 13.17
C GLY A 511 -14.81 -19.02 14.44
N GLY A 512 -16.11 -19.17 14.66
CA GLY A 512 -16.81 -18.63 15.84
C GLY A 512 -16.38 -19.28 17.15
N VAL A 513 -16.09 -20.57 17.17
CA VAL A 513 -15.55 -21.27 18.37
C VAL A 513 -14.20 -20.65 18.76
N TYR A 514 -13.33 -20.40 17.79
CA TYR A 514 -12.05 -19.74 18.07
C TYR A 514 -12.25 -18.29 18.55
N ALA A 515 -13.12 -17.54 17.90
CA ALA A 515 -13.46 -16.16 18.31
C ALA A 515 -14.08 -16.13 19.71
N PHE A 516 -14.87 -17.15 20.08
CA PHE A 516 -15.44 -17.28 21.43
C PHE A 516 -14.36 -17.44 22.50
N GLU A 517 -13.33 -18.22 22.25
CA GLU A 517 -12.23 -18.42 23.20
C GLU A 517 -11.31 -17.20 23.35
N THR A 518 -11.19 -16.37 22.32
CA THR A 518 -10.19 -15.29 22.25
C THR A 518 -10.72 -13.88 22.49
N ALA A 519 -12.03 -13.63 22.30
CA ALA A 519 -12.63 -12.29 22.32
C ALA A 519 -13.12 -11.82 23.71
N GLY A 520 -12.86 -12.56 24.79
CA GLY A 520 -13.23 -12.17 26.17
C GLY A 520 -14.75 -12.01 26.38
N GLU A 521 -15.18 -10.93 27.03
CA GLU A 521 -16.58 -10.71 27.41
C GLU A 521 -17.55 -10.59 26.21
N ASN A 522 -17.04 -10.24 25.03
CA ASN A 522 -17.83 -10.06 23.80
C ASN A 522 -17.80 -11.27 22.86
N SER A 523 -17.28 -12.39 23.34
CA SER A 523 -17.03 -13.61 22.56
C SER A 523 -18.25 -14.15 21.82
N LEU A 524 -19.44 -14.14 22.48
CA LEU A 524 -20.70 -14.61 21.86
C LEU A 524 -21.15 -13.75 20.67
N ILE A 525 -20.94 -12.43 20.73
CA ILE A 525 -21.30 -11.52 19.64
C ILE A 525 -20.46 -11.83 18.41
N PHE A 526 -19.14 -11.91 18.58
CA PHE A 526 -18.24 -12.19 17.46
C PHE A 526 -18.41 -13.61 16.90
N ALA A 527 -18.62 -14.61 17.76
CA ALA A 527 -18.91 -15.97 17.33
C ALA A 527 -20.21 -16.08 16.52
N SER A 528 -21.27 -15.41 16.97
CA SER A 528 -22.53 -15.38 16.23
C SER A 528 -22.46 -14.58 14.93
N GLY A 529 -21.63 -13.53 14.89
CA GLY A 529 -21.35 -12.73 13.70
C GLY A 529 -20.73 -13.54 12.56
N THR A 530 -19.75 -14.39 12.85
CA THR A 530 -19.11 -15.25 11.84
C THR A 530 -20.10 -16.26 11.24
N VAL A 531 -20.97 -16.85 12.06
CA VAL A 531 -22.04 -17.76 11.61
C VAL A 531 -23.06 -17.01 10.75
N ALA A 532 -23.52 -15.84 11.22
CA ALA A 532 -24.49 -15.03 10.50
C ALA A 532 -23.96 -14.57 9.13
N ALA A 533 -22.69 -14.18 9.05
CA ALA A 533 -22.05 -13.77 7.79
C ALA A 533 -22.11 -14.88 6.73
N GLY A 534 -21.82 -16.13 7.11
CA GLY A 534 -21.92 -17.29 6.22
C GLY A 534 -23.35 -17.61 5.79
N ILE A 535 -24.31 -17.53 6.70
CA ILE A 535 -25.74 -17.76 6.41
C ILE A 535 -26.26 -16.70 5.43
N ILE A 536 -26.01 -15.43 5.72
CA ILE A 536 -26.53 -14.30 4.94
C ILE A 536 -25.99 -14.35 3.51
N THR A 537 -24.69 -14.55 3.35
CA THR A 537 -24.08 -14.61 2.01
C THR A 537 -24.57 -15.79 1.20
N GLY A 538 -24.77 -16.93 1.84
CA GLY A 538 -25.36 -18.11 1.21
C GLY A 538 -26.81 -17.88 0.76
N TYR A 539 -27.65 -17.29 1.62
CA TYR A 539 -29.02 -16.96 1.29
C TYR A 539 -29.15 -15.91 0.19
N LEU A 540 -28.37 -14.85 0.25
CA LEU A 540 -28.40 -13.80 -0.76
C LEU A 540 -27.94 -14.31 -2.13
N THR A 541 -26.93 -15.18 -2.16
CA THR A 541 -26.48 -15.81 -3.41
C THR A 541 -27.56 -16.72 -3.99
N TYR A 542 -28.24 -17.47 -3.12
CA TYR A 542 -29.37 -18.32 -3.51
C TYR A 542 -30.56 -17.50 -4.07
N TYR A 543 -30.88 -16.38 -3.41
CA TYR A 543 -32.00 -15.53 -3.81
C TYR A 543 -31.74 -14.78 -5.11
N TRP A 544 -30.50 -14.33 -5.33
CA TRP A 544 -30.11 -13.59 -6.53
C TRP A 544 -29.81 -14.48 -7.74
N LYS A 545 -30.71 -15.30 -8.16
CA LYS A 545 -30.63 -16.28 -9.26
C LYS A 545 -29.82 -15.90 -10.51
N ALA A 546 -29.60 -14.61 -10.75
CA ALA A 546 -28.77 -14.08 -11.81
C ALA A 546 -27.39 -13.74 -11.25
N GLY A 547 -26.36 -14.44 -11.67
CA GLY A 547 -24.93 -14.35 -11.31
C GLY A 547 -24.44 -13.24 -10.38
N LEU A 548 -23.43 -13.55 -9.60
CA LEU A 548 -22.85 -12.62 -8.64
C LEU A 548 -22.05 -11.51 -9.34
N THR A 549 -22.48 -10.25 -9.16
CA THR A 549 -21.79 -9.06 -9.69
C THR A 549 -21.10 -8.32 -8.55
N TYR A 550 -20.09 -7.47 -8.86
CA TYR A 550 -19.40 -6.68 -7.84
C TYR A 550 -20.35 -5.85 -6.95
N PRO A 551 -21.34 -5.10 -7.50
CA PRO A 551 -22.28 -4.36 -6.65
C PRO A 551 -23.10 -5.26 -5.71
N LYS A 552 -23.51 -6.45 -6.17
CA LYS A 552 -24.22 -7.41 -5.33
C LYS A 552 -23.34 -7.95 -4.21
N ALA A 553 -22.06 -8.19 -4.50
CA ALA A 553 -21.09 -8.63 -3.51
C ALA A 553 -20.86 -7.58 -2.43
N VAL A 554 -20.67 -6.33 -2.84
CA VAL A 554 -20.53 -5.20 -1.91
C VAL A 554 -21.77 -5.10 -1.01
N LEU A 555 -22.97 -5.13 -1.60
CA LEU A 555 -24.22 -5.07 -0.84
C LEU A 555 -24.35 -6.25 0.13
N MET A 556 -23.95 -7.45 -0.27
CA MET A 556 -23.99 -8.66 0.55
C MET A 556 -23.11 -8.54 1.79
N VAL A 557 -21.87 -8.01 1.64
CA VAL A 557 -20.95 -7.79 2.76
C VAL A 557 -21.51 -6.70 3.69
N ILE A 558 -22.01 -5.60 3.14
CA ILE A 558 -22.63 -4.53 3.93
C ILE A 558 -23.78 -5.08 4.78
N ILE A 559 -24.67 -5.89 4.20
CA ILE A 559 -25.79 -6.50 4.95
C ILE A 559 -25.27 -7.42 6.05
N ALA A 560 -24.26 -8.24 5.77
CA ALA A 560 -23.70 -9.16 6.75
C ALA A 560 -23.06 -8.40 7.92
N GLU A 561 -22.30 -7.33 7.64
CA GLU A 561 -21.66 -6.51 8.67
C GLU A 561 -22.67 -5.66 9.46
N LEU A 562 -23.73 -5.17 8.83
CA LEU A 562 -24.82 -4.49 9.56
C LEU A 562 -25.52 -5.45 10.53
N VAL A 563 -25.73 -6.70 10.13
CA VAL A 563 -26.29 -7.72 11.04
C VAL A 563 -25.32 -7.97 12.20
N ASN A 564 -24.03 -8.08 11.93
CA ASN A 564 -23.01 -8.32 12.95
C ASN A 564 -22.90 -7.15 13.94
N PHE A 565 -22.85 -5.91 13.47
CA PHE A 565 -22.58 -4.74 14.32
C PHE A 565 -23.83 -4.07 14.92
N VAL A 566 -25.02 -4.35 14.38
CA VAL A 566 -26.26 -3.73 14.84
C VAL A 566 -27.24 -4.77 15.36
N LEU A 567 -27.65 -5.71 14.51
CA LEU A 567 -28.73 -6.65 14.86
C LEU A 567 -28.30 -7.63 15.96
N ILE A 568 -27.11 -8.22 15.86
CA ILE A 568 -26.63 -9.20 16.85
C ILE A 568 -26.46 -8.54 18.24
N PRO A 569 -25.74 -7.39 18.40
CA PRO A 569 -25.65 -6.72 19.69
C PRO A 569 -27.02 -6.36 20.29
N VAL A 570 -27.96 -5.92 19.47
CA VAL A 570 -29.35 -5.65 19.93
C VAL A 570 -30.02 -6.93 20.43
N LEU A 571 -29.86 -8.06 19.74
CA LEU A 571 -30.42 -9.35 20.17
C LEU A 571 -29.80 -9.87 21.49
N PHE A 572 -28.56 -9.49 21.77
CA PHE A 572 -27.88 -9.76 23.05
C PHE A 572 -28.14 -8.69 24.13
N PHE A 573 -29.10 -7.79 23.91
CA PHE A 573 -29.50 -6.74 24.85
C PHE A 573 -28.36 -5.79 25.27
N MET A 574 -27.41 -5.54 24.36
CA MET A 574 -26.36 -4.56 24.59
C MET A 574 -26.94 -3.14 24.59
N ASP A 575 -26.35 -2.26 25.41
CA ASP A 575 -26.80 -0.88 25.47
C ASP A 575 -26.43 -0.07 24.19
N ALA A 576 -27.14 1.02 23.96
CA ALA A 576 -26.96 1.85 22.78
C ALA A 576 -25.57 2.52 22.74
N ALA A 577 -24.99 2.82 23.91
CA ALA A 577 -23.66 3.42 24.00
C ALA A 577 -22.59 2.45 23.55
N TYR A 578 -22.68 1.19 24.00
CA TYR A 578 -21.78 0.11 23.55
C TYR A 578 -21.88 -0.12 22.04
N ILE A 579 -23.11 -0.22 21.49
CA ILE A 579 -23.32 -0.43 20.05
C ILE A 579 -22.72 0.74 19.24
N THR A 580 -22.93 1.96 19.69
CA THR A 580 -22.40 3.16 19.02
C THR A 580 -20.86 3.13 19.01
N GLU A 581 -20.23 2.77 20.11
CA GLU A 581 -18.78 2.69 20.23
C GLU A 581 -18.21 1.54 19.39
N LEU A 582 -18.88 0.38 19.38
CA LEU A 582 -18.52 -0.75 18.54
C LEU A 582 -18.55 -0.38 17.05
N ILE A 583 -19.61 0.32 16.60
CA ILE A 583 -19.72 0.79 15.23
C ILE A 583 -18.62 1.79 14.91
N ARG A 584 -18.40 2.77 15.79
CA ARG A 584 -17.42 3.84 15.60
C ARG A 584 -16.00 3.29 15.40
N ARG A 585 -15.60 2.29 16.20
CA ARG A 585 -14.24 1.76 16.22
C ARG A 585 -13.98 0.67 15.18
N SER A 586 -14.95 -0.19 14.91
CA SER A 586 -14.68 -1.46 14.24
C SER A 586 -15.46 -1.69 12.95
N PHE A 587 -16.63 -1.05 12.77
CA PHE A 587 -17.48 -1.32 11.60
C PHE A 587 -16.78 -1.06 10.27
N LEU A 588 -16.19 0.14 10.11
CA LEU A 588 -15.56 0.51 8.85
C LEU A 588 -14.31 -0.32 8.52
N PRO A 589 -13.37 -0.55 9.45
CA PRO A 589 -12.22 -1.43 9.21
C PRO A 589 -12.62 -2.86 8.86
N MET A 590 -13.56 -3.48 9.58
CA MET A 590 -14.02 -4.83 9.29
C MET A 590 -14.79 -4.92 7.97
N LEU A 591 -15.62 -3.92 7.67
CA LEU A 591 -16.32 -3.83 6.38
C LEU A 591 -15.32 -3.80 5.22
N ILE A 592 -14.28 -2.98 5.30
CA ILE A 592 -13.24 -2.89 4.27
C ILE A 592 -12.50 -4.21 4.13
N ALA A 593 -12.09 -4.83 5.25
CA ALA A 593 -11.37 -6.11 5.24
C ALA A 593 -12.18 -7.21 4.56
N ASN A 594 -13.39 -7.42 5.02
CA ASN A 594 -14.26 -8.50 4.53
C ASN A 594 -14.73 -8.24 3.08
N MET A 595 -15.03 -6.97 2.74
CA MET A 595 -15.39 -6.57 1.38
C MET A 595 -14.26 -6.83 0.39
N THR A 596 -13.04 -6.51 0.76
CA THR A 596 -11.86 -6.73 -0.09
C THR A 596 -11.64 -8.22 -0.36
N GLY A 597 -11.75 -9.07 0.66
CA GLY A 597 -11.65 -10.53 0.51
C GLY A 597 -12.70 -11.09 -0.45
N ILE A 598 -13.96 -10.66 -0.36
CA ILE A 598 -15.03 -11.10 -1.23
C ILE A 598 -14.90 -10.57 -2.66
N ILE A 599 -14.48 -9.31 -2.84
CA ILE A 599 -14.22 -8.74 -4.17
C ILE A 599 -13.10 -9.50 -4.89
N ILE A 600 -12.01 -9.83 -4.20
CA ILE A 600 -10.91 -10.64 -4.75
C ILE A 600 -11.40 -12.02 -5.15
N PHE A 601 -12.19 -12.68 -4.30
CA PHE A 601 -12.77 -13.98 -4.62
C PHE A 601 -13.65 -13.93 -5.89
N ILE A 602 -14.52 -12.92 -6.01
CA ILE A 602 -15.38 -12.76 -7.21
C ILE A 602 -14.55 -12.42 -8.45
N TYR A 603 -13.50 -11.65 -8.28
CA TYR A 603 -12.55 -11.39 -9.34
C TYR A 603 -11.97 -12.70 -9.90
N PHE A 604 -11.47 -13.59 -9.05
CA PHE A 604 -10.95 -14.88 -9.45
C PHE A 604 -12.01 -15.78 -10.11
N LEU A 605 -13.23 -15.76 -9.61
CA LEU A 605 -14.35 -16.49 -10.23
C LEU A 605 -14.59 -16.04 -11.66
N LYS A 606 -14.67 -14.72 -11.88
CA LYS A 606 -14.91 -14.16 -13.22
C LYS A 606 -13.75 -14.37 -14.18
N GLU A 607 -12.52 -14.25 -13.69
CA GLU A 607 -11.31 -14.51 -14.46
C GLU A 607 -11.23 -15.97 -14.92
N GLY A 608 -11.61 -16.91 -14.04
CA GLY A 608 -11.72 -18.34 -14.37
C GLY A 608 -12.86 -18.67 -15.32
N GLY A 609 -13.70 -17.70 -15.69
CA GLY A 609 -14.88 -17.92 -16.53
C GLY A 609 -16.01 -18.64 -15.79
N TYR A 610 -15.96 -18.67 -14.47
CA TYR A 610 -16.97 -19.35 -13.65
C TYR A 610 -18.13 -18.42 -13.31
N SER A 611 -19.36 -18.93 -13.43
CA SER A 611 -20.57 -18.27 -12.94
C SER A 611 -21.23 -19.14 -11.87
N ILE A 612 -21.46 -18.58 -10.69
CA ILE A 612 -22.19 -19.28 -9.64
C ILE A 612 -23.68 -19.12 -9.91
N THR A 613 -24.34 -20.20 -10.31
CA THR A 613 -25.80 -20.30 -10.45
C THR A 613 -26.30 -21.46 -9.63
N TYR A 614 -27.03 -21.19 -8.55
CA TYR A 614 -27.71 -22.25 -7.79
C TYR A 614 -28.84 -22.85 -8.60
N ARG A 615 -28.80 -24.18 -8.84
CA ARG A 615 -29.95 -24.99 -9.26
C ARG A 615 -30.50 -25.74 -8.05
N LEU A 616 -31.78 -25.52 -7.72
CA LEU A 616 -32.51 -26.34 -6.77
C LEU A 616 -32.48 -27.79 -7.22
N SER A 617 -31.96 -28.70 -6.38
CA SER A 617 -32.14 -30.14 -6.54
C SER A 617 -33.62 -30.47 -6.43
N GLY A 618 -34.26 -30.80 -7.55
CA GLY A 618 -35.66 -31.23 -7.51
C GLY A 618 -36.38 -31.27 -8.85
N ARG A 619 -35.82 -30.78 -9.94
CA ARG A 619 -36.39 -30.97 -11.28
C ARG A 619 -35.35 -31.53 -12.25
N LYS A 620 -35.66 -32.72 -12.81
CA LYS A 620 -34.87 -33.35 -13.88
C LYS A 620 -34.55 -32.33 -14.95
N ALA A 621 -33.29 -32.08 -15.18
CA ALA A 621 -32.78 -31.17 -16.19
C ALA A 621 -33.06 -31.77 -17.57
N GLY A 622 -33.98 -31.16 -18.31
CA GLY A 622 -34.01 -31.28 -19.77
C GLY A 622 -32.78 -30.55 -20.34
N ASN A 623 -32.03 -31.27 -21.12
CA ASN A 623 -30.97 -30.92 -22.04
C ASN A 623 -30.70 -29.41 -22.29
N LYS A 624 -29.81 -28.80 -21.49
CA LYS A 624 -29.08 -27.57 -21.84
C LYS A 624 -27.68 -27.55 -21.17
N SER A 625 -26.99 -28.71 -21.13
CA SER A 625 -25.62 -28.80 -20.62
C SER A 625 -24.54 -28.48 -21.69
N SER A 626 -24.91 -28.17 -22.94
CA SER A 626 -23.95 -28.04 -24.02
C SER A 626 -23.15 -26.73 -23.99
N TYR A 627 -23.67 -25.64 -23.42
CA TYR A 627 -23.00 -24.34 -23.43
C TYR A 627 -21.81 -24.23 -22.46
N ALA A 628 -21.77 -25.02 -21.39
CA ALA A 628 -20.65 -25.01 -20.45
C ALA A 628 -19.52 -25.97 -20.88
N GLU A 629 -19.86 -27.07 -21.54
CA GLU A 629 -18.87 -28.04 -22.07
C GLU A 629 -18.19 -27.52 -23.36
N ASP A 630 -18.89 -26.79 -24.22
CA ASP A 630 -18.31 -26.24 -25.45
C ASP A 630 -17.32 -25.10 -25.19
N ASN A 631 -17.57 -24.26 -24.20
CA ASN A 631 -16.61 -23.22 -23.78
C ASN A 631 -15.38 -23.76 -23.03
N LEU A 632 -15.46 -24.99 -22.45
CA LEU A 632 -14.31 -25.65 -21.84
C LEU A 632 -13.41 -26.35 -22.86
N LYS A 633 -13.99 -26.85 -23.98
CA LYS A 633 -13.22 -27.46 -25.06
C LYS A 633 -12.47 -26.47 -25.93
N GLU A 634 -12.97 -25.24 -26.04
CA GLU A 634 -12.35 -24.19 -26.86
C GLU A 634 -11.14 -23.50 -26.21
N LYS A 635 -10.91 -23.69 -24.90
CA LYS A 635 -9.83 -23.05 -24.13
C LYS A 635 -8.71 -24.00 -23.65
N LEU A 636 -8.78 -25.29 -23.97
CA LEU A 636 -7.68 -26.21 -23.72
C LEU A 636 -6.70 -26.21 -24.90
N PRO A 637 -5.38 -26.11 -24.68
CA PRO A 637 -4.40 -26.32 -25.72
C PRO A 637 -4.56 -27.75 -26.28
N ALA A 638 -4.42 -27.90 -27.60
CA ALA A 638 -4.72 -29.11 -28.36
C ALA A 638 -3.93 -30.38 -27.97
N ASP A 639 -3.03 -30.30 -27.00
CA ASP A 639 -2.11 -31.37 -26.59
C ASP A 639 -2.65 -32.30 -25.47
N LYS A 640 -3.90 -32.13 -25.03
CA LYS A 640 -4.50 -32.98 -23.99
C LYS A 640 -5.85 -33.63 -24.35
N THR A 641 -6.13 -33.72 -25.64
CA THR A 641 -7.42 -34.29 -26.11
C THR A 641 -7.38 -35.80 -26.32
N GLU A 642 -6.26 -36.48 -26.15
CA GLU A 642 -6.16 -37.96 -26.36
C GLU A 642 -6.26 -38.82 -25.09
N GLU A 643 -6.30 -38.23 -23.89
CA GLU A 643 -6.39 -39.03 -22.63
C GLU A 643 -7.80 -39.16 -22.04
N ILE A 644 -8.85 -38.70 -22.75
CA ILE A 644 -10.24 -38.84 -22.29
C ILE A 644 -11.07 -39.45 -23.43
N LYS A 645 -10.78 -40.71 -23.78
CA LYS A 645 -11.69 -41.63 -24.46
C LYS A 645 -11.74 -42.93 -23.69
#